data_9136ba0395ea3a1c6aded033b8adacf8
#
_entry.id   9136ba0395ea3a1c6aded033b8adacf8
#
_cell.length_a   1.000
_cell.length_b   1.000
_cell.length_c   1.000
_cell.angle_alpha   90.00
_cell.angle_beta   90.00
_cell.angle_gamma   90.00
#
_symmetry.space_group_name_H-M   'P 1'
#
loop_
_entity.id
_entity.type
_entity.pdbx_description
1 polymer ?
#
loop_
_entity_poly.entity_id
_entity_poly.type
_entity_poly.pdbx_seq_one_letter_code
_entity_poly.pdbx_strand_id
1 'polypeptide(L)'
;MKYFSSHLVVLAVLALHWISSPALLLAEDRVDALAAQCKPWVDCWTGTDAAFQIDAKGSIKIGGSLQDVAGSLVRWENGAYRFRAEHPEYAMEFWRTESKTALLLPKHRVAFIGAGPTDAKDHMAAAGLVRRLISPGTSVSTYLPIATTIDAQPLAEILSGLLAPPQDNAMPYRIDSVQWRFEPNRLIGSIDGQPIELKLSEPEQTSSEIVVPEGWRVEEITRAELERHFARGIRRALEVLSPSKLLTEPKMEERVVDHGKLIWIDGQRVALLSGTPEQIGTAHGALLKEEAYRCIDSVLYAFGTAQTIANGRWFPGDLEAAYKRLDSHIPERHKVETRALAKSLDLDPDLMEVVNVFPELFHCSGFALFGDATEGGKLYHGRVLDYMTAIGLQDCATTFIVAPEGQIPFANIGYASFIGSVSGMNAEKISLGEMGGRGEGKWDGVPMATLMRRALEECSSLDQVKKLWADSPRTCEYYYVFADGEEKSAVGVAATPELIQFVQPGQGHELLGEGIPDAVILSAGDRLNLLRKRVQEKYGKIDAEGAKDLMCRPVAMDSNLHNVLFVPEDGVFYVANADHQSPAADRPYARIDLQELLRQLPENSKKIEVSLNQRWDAADSLQPGEEGKEDAKVCLDGLVWQPGKFEVALEKSEPGKGDWVVRYPSPLPIGNEANDRVAMEWYAVKDKLGNVALAPAAVVVHESGSGMTVGRLIAQGLRAQGVHAFMVQLPHYGLRRTPEGRGSGEQIVRAMQQGIGDVRRARDAVSVLPGVDDGRISLQGTSLGGFVAATVAGLDRGFHGTFILLAGGDLYSVMMQGKKDAAKMREEMQKAGIDAEKLKEMLNRIEPLRLAHRIDANRMWMFSGRFDDVVPPRNSDLLATAAGLSEDHHHRMMADHYSGIVFLPYVLEQMSDLMRKP
;
A
#
# COMPACT_ATOMS: atom_id res chain seq x y z
N MET A 1 -23.69 -3.79 13.43
CA MET A 1 -22.85 -4.11 12.26
C MET A 1 -21.33 -4.10 12.48
N LYS A 2 -20.83 -3.72 13.67
CA LYS A 2 -19.38 -3.58 13.93
C LYS A 2 -18.53 -4.87 13.93
N TYR A 3 -19.11 -6.06 13.79
CA TYR A 3 -18.36 -7.29 14.14
C TYR A 3 -18.63 -8.51 13.24
N PHE A 4 -19.33 -8.35 12.12
CA PHE A 4 -19.78 -9.51 11.35
C PHE A 4 -18.71 -10.18 10.47
N SER A 5 -17.70 -9.47 10.03
CA SER A 5 -16.75 -9.98 9.04
C SER A 5 -15.44 -10.51 9.63
N SER A 6 -15.21 -10.28 10.93
CA SER A 6 -13.88 -10.31 11.50
C SER A 6 -13.26 -11.68 11.74
N HIS A 7 -14.02 -12.65 12.14
CA HIS A 7 -13.41 -13.79 12.85
C HIS A 7 -13.36 -15.09 12.06
N LEU A 8 -14.23 -15.29 11.09
CA LEU A 8 -14.22 -16.51 10.27
C LEU A 8 -13.19 -16.50 9.14
N VAL A 9 -12.90 -15.31 8.63
CA VAL A 9 -11.86 -15.11 7.61
C VAL A 9 -10.48 -14.88 8.23
N VAL A 10 -10.41 -14.37 9.45
CA VAL A 10 -9.22 -14.40 10.30
C VAL A 10 -8.62 -15.81 10.38
N LEU A 11 -9.45 -16.83 10.33
CA LEU A 11 -9.01 -18.22 10.43
C LEU A 11 -8.27 -18.73 9.18
N ALA A 12 -8.63 -18.29 7.99
CA ALA A 12 -7.89 -18.61 6.76
C ALA A 12 -6.61 -17.75 6.64
N VAL A 13 -6.62 -16.53 7.19
CA VAL A 13 -5.50 -15.57 7.13
C VAL A 13 -4.50 -15.77 8.25
N LEU A 14 -4.92 -16.28 9.42
CA LEU A 14 -3.99 -16.55 10.51
C LEU A 14 -2.99 -17.69 10.17
N ALA A 15 -3.34 -18.59 9.27
CA ALA A 15 -2.36 -19.51 8.68
C ALA A 15 -1.29 -18.78 7.83
N LEU A 16 -1.55 -17.54 7.43
CA LEU A 16 -0.73 -16.78 6.47
C LEU A 16 -0.03 -15.56 7.09
N HIS A 17 -0.43 -15.08 8.27
CA HIS A 17 0.24 -13.96 8.98
C HIS A 17 1.60 -14.34 9.60
N TRP A 18 2.06 -15.53 9.36
CA TRP A 18 3.19 -16.18 9.99
C TRP A 18 4.58 -15.77 9.49
N ILE A 19 4.68 -14.91 8.50
CA ILE A 19 5.92 -14.70 7.75
C ILE A 19 6.73 -13.46 8.19
N SER A 20 6.31 -12.70 9.20
CA SER A 20 6.92 -11.40 9.49
C SER A 20 7.63 -11.21 10.84
N SER A 21 7.92 -12.25 11.61
CA SER A 21 8.64 -12.11 12.91
C SER A 21 10.04 -12.72 12.92
N PRO A 22 11.06 -12.11 13.59
CA PRO A 22 12.42 -12.62 13.62
C PRO A 22 12.56 -13.89 14.47
N ALA A 23 13.13 -14.95 13.88
CA ALA A 23 13.25 -16.28 14.46
C ALA A 23 14.47 -16.45 15.37
N LEU A 24 14.29 -17.11 16.50
CA LEU A 24 15.31 -17.66 17.39
C LEU A 24 15.62 -19.13 17.04
N LEU A 25 16.86 -19.54 17.23
CA LEU A 25 17.39 -20.90 16.95
C LEU A 25 16.64 -21.99 17.71
N LEU A 26 16.14 -23.00 16.99
CA LEU A 26 15.54 -24.22 17.53
C LEU A 26 16.47 -25.43 17.32
N ALA A 27 16.41 -26.43 18.22
CA ALA A 27 17.04 -27.72 18.03
C ALA A 27 16.33 -28.50 16.89
N GLU A 28 17.06 -29.18 16.04
CA GLU A 28 16.57 -29.92 14.84
C GLU A 28 15.35 -30.82 15.14
N ASP A 29 15.39 -31.60 16.20
CA ASP A 29 14.29 -32.49 16.60
C ASP A 29 12.94 -31.78 16.86
N ARG A 30 12.95 -30.48 17.21
CA ARG A 30 11.73 -29.69 17.43
C ARG A 30 11.17 -29.10 16.12
N VAL A 31 12.04 -28.81 15.16
CA VAL A 31 11.65 -28.34 13.83
C VAL A 31 10.89 -29.45 13.11
N ASP A 32 11.42 -30.68 13.15
CA ASP A 32 10.79 -31.84 12.50
C ASP A 32 9.41 -32.19 13.13
N ALA A 33 9.30 -32.10 14.44
CA ALA A 33 8.03 -32.34 15.13
C ALA A 33 6.96 -31.28 14.75
N LEU A 34 7.34 -30.02 14.66
CA LEU A 34 6.44 -28.94 14.25
C LEU A 34 6.09 -29.03 12.77
N ALA A 35 7.06 -29.38 11.93
CA ALA A 35 6.84 -29.61 10.50
C ALA A 35 5.81 -30.73 10.27
N ALA A 36 5.90 -31.82 11.03
CA ALA A 36 4.94 -32.91 10.98
C ALA A 36 3.51 -32.48 11.41
N GLN A 37 3.40 -31.58 12.38
CA GLN A 37 2.11 -31.04 12.81
C GLN A 37 1.51 -30.03 11.83
N CYS A 38 2.34 -29.25 11.17
CA CYS A 38 1.90 -28.27 10.17
C CYS A 38 1.57 -28.93 8.82
N LYS A 39 2.19 -30.06 8.49
CA LYS A 39 2.10 -30.72 7.19
C LYS A 39 0.67 -30.94 6.69
N PRO A 40 -0.28 -31.48 7.46
CA PRO A 40 -1.67 -31.66 6.99
C PRO A 40 -2.34 -30.35 6.54
N TRP A 41 -2.02 -29.25 7.22
CA TRP A 41 -2.53 -27.92 6.89
C TRP A 41 -1.89 -27.37 5.61
N VAL A 42 -0.59 -27.60 5.44
CA VAL A 42 0.15 -27.21 4.23
C VAL A 42 -0.31 -28.02 3.02
N ASP A 43 -0.57 -29.32 3.18
CA ASP A 43 -1.08 -30.18 2.11
C ASP A 43 -2.42 -29.67 1.55
N CYS A 44 -3.29 -29.08 2.41
CA CYS A 44 -4.53 -28.45 1.95
C CYS A 44 -4.29 -27.25 1.01
N TRP A 45 -3.17 -26.55 1.14
CA TRP A 45 -2.83 -25.37 0.36
C TRP A 45 -2.08 -25.69 -0.92
N THR A 46 -1.21 -26.69 -0.87
CA THR A 46 -0.31 -27.05 -1.99
C THR A 46 -0.88 -28.12 -2.90
N GLY A 47 -1.82 -28.95 -2.43
CA GLY A 47 -2.46 -29.99 -3.23
C GLY A 47 -3.47 -29.42 -4.23
N THR A 48 -3.25 -29.60 -5.54
CA THR A 48 -4.19 -29.18 -6.58
C THR A 48 -5.52 -29.89 -6.49
N ASP A 49 -5.52 -31.15 -6.03
CA ASP A 49 -6.68 -32.06 -5.97
C ASP A 49 -7.08 -32.44 -4.55
N ALA A 50 -6.55 -31.72 -3.55
CA ALA A 50 -6.84 -32.04 -2.15
C ALA A 50 -8.30 -31.70 -1.82
N ALA A 51 -9.06 -32.72 -1.36
CA ALA A 51 -10.35 -32.53 -0.72
C ALA A 51 -10.13 -32.34 0.78
N PHE A 52 -10.79 -31.35 1.38
CA PHE A 52 -10.71 -31.09 2.81
C PHE A 52 -11.94 -30.36 3.34
N GLN A 53 -12.15 -30.47 4.63
CA GLN A 53 -13.10 -29.67 5.39
C GLN A 53 -12.40 -29.05 6.59
N ILE A 54 -12.53 -27.73 6.72
CA ILE A 54 -12.09 -27.00 7.92
C ILE A 54 -13.33 -26.43 8.60
N ASP A 55 -13.59 -26.90 9.82
CA ASP A 55 -14.64 -26.37 10.68
C ASP A 55 -14.03 -25.42 11.69
N ALA A 56 -14.65 -24.27 11.86
CA ALA A 56 -14.25 -23.23 12.78
C ALA A 56 -15.34 -23.01 13.83
N LYS A 57 -14.94 -22.89 15.10
CA LYS A 57 -15.81 -22.49 16.22
C LYS A 57 -15.08 -21.50 17.09
N GLY A 58 -15.81 -20.49 17.58
CA GLY A 58 -15.25 -19.50 18.49
C GLY A 58 -16.32 -18.58 19.04
N SER A 59 -15.90 -17.68 19.90
CA SER A 59 -16.78 -16.65 20.46
C SER A 59 -16.19 -15.28 20.19
N ILE A 60 -17.04 -14.33 19.80
CA ILE A 60 -16.65 -12.96 19.51
C ILE A 60 -17.43 -11.96 20.35
N LYS A 61 -16.80 -10.84 20.68
CA LYS A 61 -17.48 -9.78 21.47
C LYS A 61 -18.14 -8.77 20.54
N ILE A 62 -19.48 -8.72 20.57
CA ILE A 62 -20.28 -7.81 19.76
C ILE A 62 -21.12 -6.94 20.68
N GLY A 63 -21.00 -5.61 20.57
CA GLY A 63 -21.77 -4.67 21.39
C GLY A 63 -21.60 -4.84 22.90
N GLY A 64 -20.44 -5.39 23.34
CA GLY A 64 -20.16 -5.68 24.75
C GLY A 64 -20.57 -7.10 25.23
N SER A 65 -21.35 -7.85 24.45
CA SER A 65 -21.75 -9.24 24.73
C SER A 65 -20.94 -10.25 23.92
N LEU A 66 -20.65 -11.39 24.54
CA LEU A 66 -19.98 -12.52 23.88
C LEU A 66 -21.01 -13.31 23.07
N GLN A 67 -20.71 -13.58 21.80
CA GLN A 67 -21.59 -14.33 20.90
C GLN A 67 -20.80 -15.44 20.22
N ASP A 68 -21.42 -16.61 20.12
CA ASP A 68 -20.82 -17.76 19.47
C ASP A 68 -20.93 -17.65 17.95
N VAL A 69 -19.87 -17.98 17.25
CA VAL A 69 -19.79 -18.03 15.80
C VAL A 69 -19.25 -19.37 15.33
N ALA A 70 -19.77 -19.84 14.23
CA ALA A 70 -19.29 -21.05 13.58
C ALA A 70 -19.12 -20.82 12.08
N GLY A 71 -18.26 -21.63 11.48
CA GLY A 71 -18.06 -21.62 10.04
C GLY A 71 -17.46 -22.90 9.53
N SER A 72 -17.59 -23.14 8.24
CA SER A 72 -16.92 -24.25 7.58
C SER A 72 -16.47 -23.87 6.19
N LEU A 73 -15.30 -24.36 5.80
CA LEU A 73 -14.80 -24.34 4.44
C LEU A 73 -14.65 -25.79 3.97
N VAL A 74 -15.39 -26.17 2.95
CA VAL A 74 -15.29 -27.49 2.32
C VAL A 74 -14.76 -27.31 0.91
N ARG A 75 -13.76 -28.10 0.52
CA ARG A 75 -13.28 -28.24 -0.85
C ARG A 75 -13.37 -29.71 -1.27
N TRP A 76 -13.87 -29.95 -2.47
CA TRP A 76 -13.96 -31.28 -3.06
C TRP A 76 -12.85 -31.53 -4.08
N GLU A 77 -12.60 -32.79 -4.43
CA GLU A 77 -11.57 -33.19 -5.41
C GLU A 77 -11.74 -32.52 -6.79
N ASN A 78 -12.97 -32.25 -7.22
CA ASN A 78 -13.27 -31.54 -8.46
C ASN A 78 -13.01 -30.01 -8.36
N GLY A 79 -12.44 -29.54 -7.25
CA GLY A 79 -12.12 -28.15 -7.02
C GLY A 79 -13.29 -27.25 -6.62
N ALA A 80 -14.53 -27.76 -6.58
CA ALA A 80 -15.65 -27.02 -6.00
C ALA A 80 -15.41 -26.73 -4.53
N TYR A 81 -15.95 -25.62 -4.03
CA TYR A 81 -15.89 -25.33 -2.61
C TYR A 81 -17.15 -24.64 -2.09
N ARG A 82 -17.38 -24.81 -0.77
CA ARG A 82 -18.43 -24.13 -0.03
C ARG A 82 -17.79 -23.47 1.20
N PHE A 83 -18.09 -22.21 1.38
CA PHE A 83 -17.82 -21.48 2.60
C PHE A 83 -19.15 -21.19 3.31
N ARG A 84 -19.28 -21.56 4.59
CA ARG A 84 -20.45 -21.29 5.41
C ARG A 84 -20.04 -20.48 6.63
N ALA A 85 -20.85 -19.47 6.95
CA ALA A 85 -20.70 -18.66 8.15
C ALA A 85 -22.03 -18.57 8.90
N GLU A 86 -22.00 -18.79 10.19
CA GLU A 86 -23.14 -18.72 11.08
C GLU A 86 -22.88 -17.82 12.27
N HIS A 87 -23.82 -16.95 12.53
CA HIS A 87 -23.90 -16.03 13.63
C HIS A 87 -25.38 -15.96 14.09
N PRO A 88 -25.68 -15.67 15.38
CA PRO A 88 -27.09 -15.60 15.84
C PRO A 88 -28.00 -14.72 14.98
N GLU A 89 -27.47 -13.61 14.45
CA GLU A 89 -28.23 -12.67 13.60
C GLU A 89 -28.16 -12.99 12.13
N TYR A 90 -27.10 -13.67 11.65
CA TYR A 90 -26.83 -13.86 10.21
C TYR A 90 -26.38 -15.30 9.92
N ALA A 91 -26.74 -15.76 8.71
CA ALA A 91 -26.23 -17.01 8.17
C ALA A 91 -26.05 -16.85 6.67
N MET A 92 -24.93 -17.35 6.16
CA MET A 92 -24.63 -17.35 4.73
C MET A 92 -23.91 -18.61 4.30
N GLU A 93 -24.15 -19.02 3.05
CA GLU A 93 -23.33 -20.04 2.37
C GLU A 93 -22.90 -19.48 1.03
N PHE A 94 -21.61 -19.53 0.76
CA PHE A 94 -21.03 -19.18 -0.53
C PHE A 94 -20.50 -20.45 -1.21
N TRP A 95 -20.99 -20.71 -2.38
CA TRP A 95 -20.67 -21.88 -3.18
C TRP A 95 -19.97 -21.50 -4.45
N ARG A 96 -18.97 -22.26 -4.85
CA ARG A 96 -18.36 -22.16 -6.17
C ARG A 96 -18.08 -23.53 -6.74
N THR A 97 -18.63 -23.77 -7.92
CA THR A 97 -18.42 -24.98 -8.71
C THR A 97 -17.74 -24.63 -10.03
N GLU A 98 -17.48 -25.58 -10.90
CA GLU A 98 -16.94 -25.33 -12.22
C GLU A 98 -17.82 -24.38 -13.05
N SER A 99 -19.12 -24.53 -13.00
CA SER A 99 -20.07 -23.81 -13.87
C SER A 99 -20.88 -22.71 -13.19
N LYS A 100 -20.93 -22.68 -11.85
CA LYS A 100 -21.81 -21.78 -11.09
C LYS A 100 -21.15 -21.30 -9.81
N THR A 101 -21.57 -20.10 -9.39
CA THR A 101 -21.30 -19.54 -8.06
C THR A 101 -22.62 -19.11 -7.45
N ALA A 102 -22.82 -19.34 -6.16
CA ALA A 102 -24.03 -18.95 -5.44
C ALA A 102 -23.73 -18.39 -4.05
N LEU A 103 -24.49 -17.38 -3.66
CA LEU A 103 -24.60 -16.90 -2.29
C LEU A 103 -26.02 -17.21 -1.79
N LEU A 104 -26.11 -18.06 -0.79
CA LEU A 104 -27.37 -18.45 -0.16
C LEU A 104 -27.50 -17.75 1.19
N LEU A 105 -28.63 -17.13 1.42
CA LEU A 105 -28.96 -16.42 2.66
C LEU A 105 -30.17 -17.09 3.35
N PRO A 106 -29.94 -18.10 4.20
CA PRO A 106 -31.01 -18.93 4.79
C PRO A 106 -32.06 -18.14 5.56
N LYS A 107 -31.65 -17.10 6.30
CA LYS A 107 -32.58 -16.27 7.07
C LYS A 107 -33.56 -15.47 6.22
N HIS A 108 -33.16 -15.11 5.00
CA HIS A 108 -33.96 -14.37 4.05
C HIS A 108 -34.66 -15.26 3.02
N ARG A 109 -34.31 -16.56 2.97
CA ARG A 109 -34.75 -17.49 1.94
C ARG A 109 -34.48 -16.99 0.52
N VAL A 110 -33.25 -16.51 0.30
CA VAL A 110 -32.78 -15.94 -0.96
C VAL A 110 -31.51 -16.64 -1.39
N ALA A 111 -31.39 -16.86 -2.69
CA ALA A 111 -30.20 -17.33 -3.35
C ALA A 111 -29.84 -16.39 -4.52
N PHE A 112 -28.64 -15.83 -4.49
CA PHE A 112 -28.03 -15.12 -5.62
C PHE A 112 -27.19 -16.13 -6.38
N ILE A 113 -27.43 -16.31 -7.68
CA ILE A 113 -26.78 -17.34 -8.50
C ILE A 113 -26.18 -16.73 -9.74
N GLY A 114 -24.89 -16.98 -9.94
CA GLY A 114 -24.15 -16.64 -11.15
C GLY A 114 -23.73 -17.89 -11.92
N ALA A 115 -24.04 -17.94 -13.21
CA ALA A 115 -23.62 -19.00 -14.12
C ALA A 115 -22.68 -18.44 -15.20
N GLY A 116 -21.94 -19.33 -15.87
CA GLY A 116 -21.06 -18.97 -16.97
C GLY A 116 -19.57 -19.03 -16.64
N PRO A 117 -18.73 -18.51 -17.54
CA PRO A 117 -17.29 -18.54 -17.37
C PRO A 117 -16.86 -17.72 -16.15
N THR A 118 -15.78 -18.14 -15.53
CA THR A 118 -15.07 -17.36 -14.52
C THR A 118 -13.78 -16.82 -15.15
N ASP A 119 -13.40 -15.59 -14.80
CA ASP A 119 -12.13 -15.00 -15.22
C ASP A 119 -10.92 -15.71 -14.62
N ALA A 120 -11.18 -16.69 -13.90
CA ALA A 120 -10.24 -17.30 -13.08
C ALA A 120 -9.38 -18.28 -13.85
N LYS A 121 -8.16 -17.92 -14.09
CA LYS A 121 -7.11 -18.85 -14.47
C LYS A 121 -6.60 -19.67 -13.30
N ASP A 122 -7.22 -19.67 -12.18
CA ASP A 122 -6.61 -20.30 -11.12
C ASP A 122 -7.54 -21.07 -10.37
N HIS A 123 -8.57 -21.29 -10.62
CA HIS A 123 -8.87 -21.29 -9.76
C HIS A 123 -9.64 -21.73 -8.68
N MET A 124 -9.78 -22.83 -8.66
CA MET A 124 -10.43 -23.70 -7.69
C MET A 124 -9.44 -24.33 -6.71
N ALA A 125 -8.15 -24.17 -6.90
CA ALA A 125 -7.12 -24.58 -5.93
C ALA A 125 -7.17 -23.72 -4.67
N ALA A 126 -6.85 -24.31 -3.50
CA ALA A 126 -6.84 -23.62 -2.23
C ALA A 126 -5.95 -22.35 -2.26
N ALA A 127 -4.82 -22.43 -2.94
CA ALA A 127 -3.93 -21.30 -3.16
C ALA A 127 -4.57 -20.16 -3.97
N GLY A 128 -5.39 -20.49 -4.96
CA GLY A 128 -6.14 -19.49 -5.75
C GLY A 128 -7.20 -18.78 -4.91
N LEU A 129 -7.90 -19.51 -4.04
CA LEU A 129 -8.83 -18.95 -3.06
C LEU A 129 -8.17 -17.92 -2.17
N VAL A 130 -7.02 -18.30 -1.58
CA VAL A 130 -6.27 -17.41 -0.68
C VAL A 130 -5.77 -16.16 -1.40
N ARG A 131 -5.24 -16.28 -2.62
CA ARG A 131 -4.84 -15.11 -3.42
C ARG A 131 -5.97 -14.11 -3.65
N ARG A 132 -7.21 -14.58 -3.74
CA ARG A 132 -8.38 -13.70 -3.89
C ARG A 132 -8.77 -13.00 -2.61
N LEU A 133 -8.52 -13.61 -1.46
CA LEU A 133 -8.89 -13.11 -0.15
C LEU A 133 -7.83 -12.18 0.46
N ILE A 134 -6.57 -12.26 -0.01
CA ILE A 134 -5.47 -11.48 0.54
C ILE A 134 -5.21 -10.24 -0.31
N SER A 135 -5.02 -9.12 0.35
CA SER A 135 -4.71 -7.86 -0.31
C SER A 135 -3.35 -7.89 -0.99
N PRO A 136 -3.26 -7.41 -2.25
CA PRO A 136 -1.98 -7.17 -2.89
C PRO A 136 -1.12 -6.20 -2.06
N GLY A 137 0.20 -6.46 -1.99
CA GLY A 137 1.14 -5.61 -1.26
C GLY A 137 1.32 -5.96 0.22
N THR A 138 0.56 -6.92 0.76
CA THR A 138 0.88 -7.50 2.07
C THR A 138 2.06 -8.47 1.94
N SER A 139 2.87 -8.62 3.00
CA SER A 139 3.94 -9.65 3.04
C SER A 139 3.39 -11.03 2.70
N VAL A 140 2.19 -11.35 3.13
CA VAL A 140 1.49 -12.59 2.82
C VAL A 140 1.24 -12.75 1.31
N SER A 141 0.78 -11.72 0.61
CA SER A 141 0.54 -11.78 -0.85
C SER A 141 1.82 -12.04 -1.64
N THR A 142 2.96 -11.65 -1.11
CA THR A 142 4.26 -11.82 -1.73
C THR A 142 4.81 -13.24 -1.54
N TYR A 143 4.61 -13.84 -0.38
CA TYR A 143 5.07 -15.20 -0.09
C TYR A 143 4.13 -16.30 -0.60
N LEU A 144 2.86 -15.99 -0.76
CA LEU A 144 1.86 -16.97 -1.19
C LEU A 144 2.18 -17.66 -2.54
N PRO A 145 2.60 -16.96 -3.61
CA PRO A 145 3.02 -17.62 -4.86
C PRO A 145 4.18 -18.58 -4.66
N ILE A 146 5.10 -18.26 -3.75
CA ILE A 146 6.24 -19.08 -3.42
C ILE A 146 5.79 -20.30 -2.61
N ALA A 147 4.97 -20.09 -1.60
CA ALA A 147 4.40 -21.14 -0.77
C ALA A 147 3.60 -22.17 -1.60
N THR A 148 2.98 -21.75 -2.70
CA THR A 148 2.21 -22.63 -3.59
C THR A 148 3.04 -23.38 -4.65
N THR A 149 4.34 -23.07 -4.76
CA THR A 149 5.28 -23.73 -5.71
C THR A 149 6.30 -24.61 -5.01
N ILE A 150 6.34 -24.60 -3.69
CA ILE A 150 7.24 -25.42 -2.86
C ILE A 150 6.48 -26.65 -2.36
N ASP A 151 7.11 -27.81 -2.36
CA ASP A 151 6.55 -29.01 -1.76
C ASP A 151 6.23 -28.81 -0.28
N ALA A 152 5.24 -29.54 0.21
CA ALA A 152 4.69 -29.38 1.56
C ALA A 152 5.75 -29.55 2.67
N GLN A 153 6.70 -30.46 2.52
CA GLN A 153 7.74 -30.70 3.51
C GLN A 153 8.72 -29.54 3.66
N PRO A 154 9.35 -29.02 2.58
CA PRO A 154 10.19 -27.83 2.66
C PRO A 154 9.42 -26.59 3.16
N LEU A 155 8.14 -26.43 2.80
CA LEU A 155 7.34 -25.31 3.28
C LEU A 155 7.06 -25.44 4.79
N ALA A 156 6.76 -26.63 5.30
CA ALA A 156 6.58 -26.88 6.72
C ALA A 156 7.88 -26.64 7.52
N GLU A 157 9.03 -26.99 6.98
CA GLU A 157 10.35 -26.72 7.56
C GLU A 157 10.63 -25.21 7.63
N ILE A 158 10.33 -24.46 6.55
CA ILE A 158 10.43 -23.01 6.53
C ILE A 158 9.50 -22.39 7.58
N LEU A 159 8.24 -22.80 7.61
CA LEU A 159 7.27 -22.31 8.58
C LEU A 159 7.69 -22.63 10.02
N SER A 160 8.18 -23.83 10.29
CA SER A 160 8.66 -24.21 11.63
C SER A 160 9.91 -23.42 12.05
N GLY A 161 10.80 -23.07 11.12
CA GLY A 161 11.95 -22.20 11.37
C GLY A 161 11.57 -20.73 11.66
N LEU A 162 10.42 -20.29 11.15
CA LEU A 162 9.87 -18.94 11.40
C LEU A 162 9.07 -18.85 12.72
N LEU A 163 8.59 -20.00 13.25
CA LEU A 163 7.83 -20.11 14.48
C LEU A 163 8.77 -20.40 15.65
N ALA A 164 9.33 -19.38 16.26
CA ALA A 164 10.09 -19.57 17.50
C ALA A 164 9.17 -20.03 18.64
N PRO A 165 9.45 -21.16 19.31
CA PRO A 165 8.70 -21.50 20.51
C PRO A 165 9.09 -20.59 21.67
N PRO A 166 8.14 -20.24 22.55
CA PRO A 166 8.47 -19.62 23.81
C PRO A 166 9.34 -20.57 24.67
N GLN A 167 10.13 -20.02 25.55
CA GLN A 167 11.06 -20.76 26.41
C GLN A 167 10.40 -21.75 27.40
N ASP A 168 9.06 -21.77 27.46
CA ASP A 168 8.30 -22.60 28.38
C ASP A 168 7.44 -23.63 27.63
N ASN A 169 7.58 -24.91 27.99
CA ASN A 169 7.00 -26.08 27.30
C ASN A 169 5.46 -26.19 27.39
N ALA A 170 4.79 -25.25 28.03
CA ALA A 170 3.35 -25.34 28.35
C ALA A 170 2.49 -24.38 27.49
N MET A 171 3.07 -23.46 26.73
CA MET A 171 2.31 -22.43 26.03
C MET A 171 2.46 -22.46 24.52
N PRO A 172 1.38 -22.11 23.80
CA PRO A 172 1.31 -22.09 22.36
C PRO A 172 2.16 -20.96 21.74
N TYR A 173 2.40 -21.09 20.44
CA TYR A 173 3.03 -20.06 19.63
C TYR A 173 2.29 -18.73 19.72
N ARG A 174 3.00 -17.63 19.88
CA ARG A 174 2.41 -16.29 19.99
C ARG A 174 2.79 -15.46 18.77
N ILE A 175 1.75 -14.92 18.12
CA ILE A 175 1.90 -13.92 17.08
C ILE A 175 1.02 -12.74 17.51
N ASP A 176 1.64 -11.62 17.86
CA ASP A 176 0.97 -10.46 18.44
C ASP A 176 0.03 -10.83 19.59
N SER A 177 -1.27 -10.57 19.49
CA SER A 177 -2.31 -10.90 20.48
C SER A 177 -2.83 -12.33 20.37
N VAL A 178 -2.35 -13.13 19.41
CA VAL A 178 -2.89 -14.45 19.12
C VAL A 178 -1.96 -15.56 19.61
N GLN A 179 -2.50 -16.50 20.39
CA GLN A 179 -1.79 -17.67 20.89
C GLN A 179 -2.34 -18.93 20.21
N TRP A 180 -1.48 -19.82 19.71
CA TRP A 180 -1.85 -21.02 18.98
C TRP A 180 -1.19 -22.27 19.52
N ARG A 181 -1.93 -23.38 19.48
CA ARG A 181 -1.43 -24.74 19.72
C ARG A 181 -1.82 -25.62 18.53
N PHE A 182 -0.83 -26.21 17.89
CA PHE A 182 -1.02 -27.16 16.81
C PHE A 182 -1.17 -28.59 17.32
N GLU A 183 -2.16 -29.26 16.79
CA GLU A 183 -2.36 -30.71 16.88
C GLU A 183 -2.54 -31.23 15.44
N PRO A 184 -2.31 -32.48 15.09
CA PRO A 184 -2.26 -32.94 13.70
C PRO A 184 -3.44 -32.50 12.80
N ASN A 185 -4.64 -32.50 13.36
CA ASN A 185 -5.86 -32.12 12.64
C ASN A 185 -6.68 -31.06 13.38
N ARG A 186 -6.04 -30.35 14.32
CA ARG A 186 -6.73 -29.38 15.16
C ARG A 186 -5.81 -28.22 15.50
N LEU A 187 -6.32 -27.03 15.36
CA LEU A 187 -5.65 -25.82 15.73
C LEU A 187 -6.49 -25.10 16.77
N ILE A 188 -5.93 -24.91 17.95
CA ILE A 188 -6.60 -24.24 19.06
C ILE A 188 -5.85 -22.94 19.32
N GLY A 189 -6.58 -21.84 19.37
CA GLY A 189 -6.01 -20.52 19.60
C GLY A 189 -6.89 -19.64 20.44
N SER A 190 -6.41 -18.43 20.72
CA SER A 190 -7.23 -17.37 21.29
C SER A 190 -6.91 -16.05 20.60
N ILE A 191 -7.95 -15.27 20.33
CA ILE A 191 -7.86 -13.89 19.82
C ILE A 191 -8.47 -12.99 20.88
N ASP A 192 -7.69 -12.01 21.35
CA ASP A 192 -8.10 -11.11 22.45
C ASP A 192 -8.64 -11.85 23.68
N GLY A 193 -8.03 -13.00 24.01
CA GLY A 193 -8.42 -13.86 25.12
C GLY A 193 -9.66 -14.73 24.86
N GLN A 194 -10.26 -14.68 23.67
CA GLN A 194 -11.42 -15.51 23.31
C GLN A 194 -10.96 -16.78 22.57
N PRO A 195 -11.45 -17.96 22.94
CA PRO A 195 -11.00 -19.22 22.35
C PRO A 195 -11.52 -19.40 20.93
N ILE A 196 -10.65 -19.92 20.07
CA ILE A 196 -10.96 -20.31 18.69
C ILE A 196 -10.41 -21.71 18.44
N GLU A 197 -11.21 -22.54 17.81
CA GLU A 197 -10.85 -23.89 17.40
C GLU A 197 -11.07 -24.07 15.90
N LEU A 198 -10.05 -24.62 15.21
CA LEU A 198 -10.14 -25.12 13.84
C LEU A 198 -9.96 -26.63 13.85
N LYS A 199 -10.80 -27.34 13.13
CA LYS A 199 -10.70 -28.77 12.93
C LYS A 199 -10.57 -29.06 11.42
N LEU A 200 -9.53 -29.79 11.05
CA LEU A 200 -9.31 -30.28 9.70
C LEU A 200 -9.81 -31.72 9.58
N SER A 201 -10.58 -32.04 8.56
CA SER A 201 -11.12 -33.37 8.27
C SER A 201 -11.33 -33.55 6.76
N GLU A 202 -11.68 -34.78 6.38
CA GLU A 202 -12.24 -35.03 5.04
C GLU A 202 -13.66 -34.44 4.92
N PRO A 203 -14.12 -34.08 3.70
CA PRO A 203 -15.46 -33.58 3.50
C PRO A 203 -16.54 -34.57 3.96
N GLU A 204 -17.42 -34.15 4.86
CA GLU A 204 -18.54 -34.95 5.29
C GLU A 204 -19.60 -35.19 4.19
N GLN A 205 -19.72 -34.20 3.27
CA GLN A 205 -20.61 -34.27 2.13
C GLN A 205 -19.86 -34.70 0.88
N THR A 206 -20.40 -35.74 0.19
CA THR A 206 -19.83 -36.25 -1.06
C THR A 206 -20.25 -35.47 -2.32
N SER A 207 -21.35 -34.69 -2.25
CA SER A 207 -21.85 -33.91 -3.39
C SER A 207 -21.41 -32.45 -3.29
N SER A 208 -20.85 -31.93 -4.39
CA SER A 208 -20.49 -30.52 -4.59
C SER A 208 -21.60 -29.73 -5.32
N GLU A 209 -22.80 -30.24 -5.42
CA GLU A 209 -23.92 -29.60 -6.10
C GLU A 209 -24.55 -28.48 -5.24
N ILE A 210 -24.86 -27.36 -5.88
CA ILE A 210 -25.58 -26.25 -5.27
C ILE A 210 -27.07 -26.61 -5.24
N VAL A 211 -27.62 -26.81 -4.05
CA VAL A 211 -29.04 -27.09 -3.83
C VAL A 211 -29.71 -25.88 -3.21
N VAL A 212 -30.62 -25.22 -3.96
CA VAL A 212 -31.48 -24.17 -3.41
C VAL A 212 -32.76 -24.81 -2.88
N PRO A 213 -33.12 -24.62 -1.60
CA PRO A 213 -34.35 -25.18 -1.05
C PRO A 213 -35.59 -24.66 -1.77
N GLU A 214 -36.63 -25.49 -1.87
CA GLU A 214 -37.89 -25.12 -2.49
C GLU A 214 -38.55 -23.90 -1.78
N GLY A 215 -39.09 -22.99 -2.59
CA GLY A 215 -39.76 -21.77 -2.09
C GLY A 215 -38.82 -20.63 -1.77
N TRP A 216 -37.54 -20.74 -2.06
CA TRP A 216 -36.62 -19.60 -1.95
C TRP A 216 -36.73 -18.69 -3.18
N ARG A 217 -36.54 -17.39 -2.96
CA ARG A 217 -36.34 -16.41 -4.04
C ARG A 217 -34.94 -16.62 -4.65
N VAL A 218 -34.91 -16.78 -5.97
CA VAL A 218 -33.66 -16.88 -6.72
C VAL A 218 -33.47 -15.62 -7.54
N GLU A 219 -32.33 -14.97 -7.40
CA GLU A 219 -31.90 -13.82 -8.19
C GLU A 219 -30.67 -14.17 -9.00
N GLU A 220 -30.68 -13.86 -10.28
CA GLU A 220 -29.56 -14.07 -11.19
C GLU A 220 -28.64 -12.85 -11.16
N ILE A 221 -27.37 -13.08 -10.79
CA ILE A 221 -26.31 -12.09 -10.81
C ILE A 221 -25.21 -12.62 -11.71
N THR A 222 -24.45 -11.77 -12.40
CA THR A 222 -23.32 -12.29 -13.18
C THR A 222 -22.31 -12.98 -12.25
N ARG A 223 -21.78 -14.10 -12.70
CA ARG A 223 -20.83 -14.88 -11.89
C ARG A 223 -19.63 -14.05 -11.48
N ALA A 224 -19.07 -13.29 -12.42
CA ALA A 224 -17.91 -12.41 -12.18
C ALA A 224 -18.19 -11.34 -11.12
N GLU A 225 -19.38 -10.76 -11.15
CA GLU A 225 -19.79 -9.75 -10.17
C GLU A 225 -19.96 -10.36 -8.79
N LEU A 226 -20.69 -11.47 -8.66
CA LEU A 226 -20.88 -12.16 -7.39
C LEU A 226 -19.56 -12.60 -6.76
N GLU A 227 -18.65 -13.19 -7.54
CA GLU A 227 -17.33 -13.61 -7.07
C GLU A 227 -16.47 -12.40 -6.66
N ARG A 228 -16.50 -11.31 -7.42
CA ARG A 228 -15.77 -10.08 -7.13
C ARG A 228 -16.24 -9.43 -5.84
N HIS A 229 -17.56 -9.28 -5.67
CA HIS A 229 -18.13 -8.67 -4.46
C HIS A 229 -17.75 -9.45 -3.20
N PHE A 230 -17.92 -10.76 -3.25
CA PHE A 230 -17.57 -11.62 -2.12
C PHE A 230 -16.07 -11.57 -1.80
N ALA A 231 -15.20 -11.77 -2.80
CA ALA A 231 -13.75 -11.81 -2.58
C ALA A 231 -13.19 -10.46 -2.09
N ARG A 232 -13.57 -9.36 -2.75
CA ARG A 232 -13.09 -8.02 -2.36
C ARG A 232 -13.68 -7.58 -1.02
N GLY A 233 -14.96 -7.87 -0.78
CA GLY A 233 -15.62 -7.55 0.49
C GLY A 233 -14.96 -8.23 1.68
N ILE A 234 -14.69 -9.52 1.58
CA ILE A 234 -14.00 -10.26 2.65
C ILE A 234 -12.57 -9.76 2.81
N ARG A 235 -11.83 -9.61 1.73
CA ARG A 235 -10.46 -9.10 1.78
C ARG A 235 -10.39 -7.76 2.51
N ARG A 236 -11.26 -6.81 2.14
CA ARG A 236 -11.27 -5.49 2.79
C ARG A 236 -11.67 -5.57 4.26
N ALA A 237 -12.63 -6.39 4.58
CA ALA A 237 -13.01 -6.64 5.97
C ALA A 237 -11.82 -7.15 6.81
N LEU A 238 -11.01 -8.04 6.25
CA LEU A 238 -9.80 -8.54 6.90
C LEU A 238 -8.74 -7.46 7.11
N GLU A 239 -8.49 -6.63 6.11
CA GLU A 239 -7.56 -5.50 6.25
C GLU A 239 -7.95 -4.55 7.38
N VAL A 240 -9.25 -4.30 7.54
CA VAL A 240 -9.76 -3.41 8.60
C VAL A 240 -9.60 -4.03 9.99
N LEU A 241 -9.75 -5.35 10.07
CA LEU A 241 -9.72 -6.07 11.35
C LEU A 241 -8.32 -6.41 11.81
N SER A 242 -7.43 -6.64 10.86
CA SER A 242 -6.01 -6.90 11.09
C SER A 242 -5.20 -6.02 10.16
N PRO A 243 -5.14 -4.71 10.43
CA PRO A 243 -4.47 -3.77 9.56
C PRO A 243 -2.97 -4.06 9.51
N SER A 244 -2.44 -4.02 8.30
CA SER A 244 -0.99 -4.15 8.10
C SER A 244 -0.25 -2.94 8.67
N LYS A 245 1.04 -3.10 8.95
CA LYS A 245 1.89 -1.97 9.39
C LYS A 245 1.83 -0.78 8.42
N LEU A 246 1.65 -1.02 7.13
CA LEU A 246 1.51 0.03 6.12
C LEU A 246 0.23 0.86 6.29
N LEU A 247 -0.83 0.29 6.87
CA LEU A 247 -2.07 1.03 7.17
C LEU A 247 -2.00 1.76 8.51
N THR A 248 -1.36 1.17 9.50
CA THR A 248 -1.21 1.79 10.84
C THR A 248 -0.10 2.84 10.89
N GLU A 249 0.92 2.69 10.06
CA GLU A 249 2.06 3.61 9.91
C GLU A 249 2.25 3.93 8.42
N PRO A 250 1.36 4.72 7.78
CA PRO A 250 1.46 5.02 6.36
C PRO A 250 2.75 5.78 6.05
N LYS A 251 3.36 5.46 4.91
CA LYS A 251 4.51 6.19 4.42
C LYS A 251 4.07 7.61 4.02
N MET A 252 4.61 8.62 4.68
CA MET A 252 4.30 10.02 4.44
C MET A 252 5.14 10.57 3.28
N GLU A 253 4.99 9.99 2.09
CA GLU A 253 5.74 10.37 0.90
C GLU A 253 4.98 11.44 0.09
N GLU A 254 5.67 12.52 -0.26
CA GLU A 254 5.15 13.47 -1.22
C GLU A 254 5.13 12.86 -2.63
N ARG A 255 4.07 13.16 -3.38
CA ARG A 255 3.92 12.72 -4.78
C ARG A 255 3.53 13.93 -5.63
N VAL A 256 4.09 14.05 -6.83
CA VAL A 256 3.76 15.11 -7.77
C VAL A 256 3.35 14.48 -9.09
N VAL A 257 2.25 14.95 -9.65
CA VAL A 257 1.74 14.57 -10.98
C VAL A 257 1.30 15.84 -11.71
N ASP A 258 0.97 15.73 -12.99
CA ASP A 258 0.37 16.85 -13.70
C ASP A 258 -0.92 17.30 -13.01
N HIS A 259 -1.05 18.58 -12.71
CA HIS A 259 -2.19 19.18 -12.01
C HIS A 259 -2.44 18.67 -10.59
N GLY A 260 -1.49 17.96 -9.97
CA GLY A 260 -1.67 17.39 -8.64
C GLY A 260 -0.38 17.24 -7.83
N LYS A 261 -0.49 17.53 -6.52
CA LYS A 261 0.56 17.28 -5.53
C LYS A 261 -0.06 16.68 -4.26
N LEU A 262 0.55 15.63 -3.74
CA LEU A 262 0.23 15.04 -2.44
C LEU A 262 1.30 15.42 -1.44
N ILE A 263 0.89 15.99 -0.31
CA ILE A 263 1.76 16.36 0.81
C ILE A 263 1.17 15.83 2.12
N TRP A 264 1.96 15.95 3.20
CA TRP A 264 1.52 15.58 4.54
C TRP A 264 1.73 16.75 5.50
N ILE A 265 0.71 17.06 6.30
CA ILE A 265 0.74 18.11 7.31
C ILE A 265 0.32 17.49 8.64
N ASP A 266 1.22 17.46 9.62
CA ASP A 266 0.99 16.87 10.96
C ASP A 266 0.34 15.47 10.90
N GLY A 267 0.81 14.63 9.96
CA GLY A 267 0.31 13.29 9.75
C GLY A 267 -1.00 13.18 8.95
N GLN A 268 -1.59 14.30 8.51
CA GLN A 268 -2.77 14.32 7.65
C GLN A 268 -2.37 14.34 6.18
N ARG A 269 -3.06 13.53 5.36
CA ARG A 269 -2.88 13.47 3.91
C ARG A 269 -3.58 14.66 3.26
N VAL A 270 -2.86 15.45 2.45
CA VAL A 270 -3.37 16.63 1.77
C VAL A 270 -3.06 16.54 0.28
N ALA A 271 -4.10 16.52 -0.55
CA ALA A 271 -3.98 16.50 -2.01
C ALA A 271 -4.32 17.88 -2.59
N LEU A 272 -3.37 18.49 -3.30
CA LEU A 272 -3.55 19.76 -4.02
C LEU A 272 -3.86 19.43 -5.47
N LEU A 273 -4.98 19.91 -5.98
CA LEU A 273 -5.48 19.61 -7.33
C LEU A 273 -5.88 20.91 -8.05
N SER A 274 -5.56 21.05 -9.34
CA SER A 274 -5.92 22.26 -10.11
C SER A 274 -6.22 21.95 -11.57
N GLY A 275 -6.97 22.84 -12.22
CA GLY A 275 -7.23 22.80 -13.65
C GLY A 275 -8.67 22.46 -14.02
N THR A 276 -8.85 21.89 -15.22
CA THR A 276 -10.16 21.45 -15.70
C THR A 276 -10.68 20.24 -14.93
N PRO A 277 -11.98 19.92 -14.97
CA PRO A 277 -12.52 18.71 -14.33
C PRO A 277 -11.80 17.43 -14.74
N GLU A 278 -11.44 17.29 -16.01
CA GLU A 278 -10.68 16.13 -16.51
C GLU A 278 -9.29 16.04 -15.88
N GLN A 279 -8.59 17.18 -15.76
CA GLN A 279 -7.25 17.25 -15.16
C GLN A 279 -7.30 16.93 -13.66
N ILE A 280 -8.26 17.50 -12.95
CA ILE A 280 -8.47 17.24 -11.50
C ILE A 280 -8.78 15.75 -11.26
N GLY A 281 -9.72 15.16 -11.99
CA GLY A 281 -10.05 13.75 -11.84
C GLY A 281 -8.87 12.82 -12.18
N THR A 282 -8.09 13.16 -13.21
CA THR A 282 -6.88 12.41 -13.57
C THR A 282 -5.81 12.49 -12.49
N ALA A 283 -5.54 13.69 -11.97
CA ALA A 283 -4.57 13.92 -10.91
C ALA A 283 -4.97 13.23 -9.60
N HIS A 284 -6.26 13.33 -9.22
CA HIS A 284 -6.82 12.63 -8.06
C HIS A 284 -6.53 11.11 -8.13
N GLY A 285 -6.92 10.45 -9.22
CA GLY A 285 -6.66 9.02 -9.39
C GLY A 285 -5.16 8.68 -9.46
N ALA A 286 -4.33 9.57 -10.02
CA ALA A 286 -2.90 9.37 -10.09
C ALA A 286 -2.20 9.45 -8.73
N LEU A 287 -2.58 10.41 -7.88
CA LEU A 287 -2.00 10.61 -6.55
C LEU A 287 -2.47 9.57 -5.53
N LEU A 288 -3.75 9.16 -5.60
CA LEU A 288 -4.43 8.42 -4.54
C LEU A 288 -4.94 7.04 -5.00
N LYS A 289 -4.24 6.38 -5.92
CA LYS A 289 -4.69 5.12 -6.51
C LYS A 289 -5.02 4.06 -5.48
N GLU A 290 -4.11 3.81 -4.55
CA GLU A 290 -4.27 2.77 -3.54
C GLU A 290 -5.39 3.10 -2.56
N GLU A 291 -5.41 4.35 -2.11
CA GLU A 291 -6.43 4.86 -1.22
C GLU A 291 -7.82 4.82 -1.86
N ALA A 292 -7.91 5.16 -3.15
CA ALA A 292 -9.16 5.09 -3.90
C ALA A 292 -9.67 3.64 -4.05
N TYR A 293 -8.80 2.68 -4.35
CA TYR A 293 -9.17 1.27 -4.38
C TYR A 293 -9.66 0.77 -3.02
N ARG A 294 -8.99 1.15 -1.92
CA ARG A 294 -9.43 0.80 -0.55
C ARG A 294 -10.78 1.43 -0.22
N CYS A 295 -11.01 2.67 -0.63
CA CYS A 295 -12.28 3.34 -0.43
C CYS A 295 -13.42 2.60 -1.16
N ILE A 296 -13.22 2.25 -2.42
CA ILE A 296 -14.16 1.46 -3.21
C ILE A 296 -14.41 0.10 -2.57
N ASP A 297 -13.33 -0.58 -2.13
CA ASP A 297 -13.43 -1.87 -1.44
C ASP A 297 -14.22 -1.76 -0.12
N SER A 298 -14.04 -0.67 0.61
CA SER A 298 -14.80 -0.39 1.84
C SER A 298 -16.28 -0.20 1.56
N VAL A 299 -16.61 0.67 0.61
CA VAL A 299 -17.96 1.14 0.34
C VAL A 299 -18.80 0.15 -0.44
N LEU A 300 -18.31 -0.29 -1.61
CA LEU A 300 -19.10 -1.15 -2.49
C LEU A 300 -18.99 -2.62 -2.08
N TYR A 301 -17.80 -3.07 -1.71
CA TYR A 301 -17.57 -4.51 -1.54
C TYR A 301 -17.72 -4.95 -0.08
N ALA A 302 -17.06 -4.33 0.89
CA ALA A 302 -17.19 -4.74 2.29
C ALA A 302 -18.58 -4.37 2.86
N PHE A 303 -18.95 -3.10 2.76
CA PHE A 303 -20.25 -2.65 3.21
C PHE A 303 -21.39 -3.22 2.37
N GLY A 304 -21.26 -3.22 1.03
CA GLY A 304 -22.27 -3.77 0.14
C GLY A 304 -22.52 -5.26 0.35
N THR A 305 -21.48 -6.06 0.58
CA THR A 305 -21.63 -7.49 0.91
C THR A 305 -22.33 -7.66 2.27
N ALA A 306 -21.94 -6.85 3.27
CA ALA A 306 -22.59 -6.89 4.58
C ALA A 306 -24.07 -6.49 4.51
N GLN A 307 -24.42 -5.48 3.71
CA GLN A 307 -25.81 -5.06 3.50
C GLN A 307 -26.62 -6.12 2.74
N THR A 308 -26.03 -6.74 1.72
CA THR A 308 -26.66 -7.85 1.00
C THR A 308 -27.00 -9.00 1.95
N ILE A 309 -26.06 -9.39 2.80
CA ILE A 309 -26.27 -10.45 3.81
C ILE A 309 -27.32 -10.03 4.85
N ALA A 310 -27.26 -8.78 5.32
CA ALA A 310 -28.17 -8.28 6.37
C ALA A 310 -29.61 -8.12 5.90
N ASN A 311 -29.83 -7.71 4.65
CA ASN A 311 -31.15 -7.33 4.13
C ASN A 311 -31.74 -8.34 3.13
N GLY A 312 -30.94 -9.29 2.63
CA GLY A 312 -31.38 -10.26 1.61
C GLY A 312 -31.70 -9.63 0.25
N ARG A 313 -31.12 -8.47 -0.05
CA ARG A 313 -31.24 -7.76 -1.36
C ARG A 313 -29.86 -7.50 -1.92
N TRP A 314 -29.73 -7.48 -3.24
CA TRP A 314 -28.47 -7.19 -3.90
C TRP A 314 -28.18 -5.69 -3.82
N PHE A 315 -27.39 -5.30 -2.82
CA PHE A 315 -27.09 -3.90 -2.51
C PHE A 315 -26.47 -3.09 -3.67
N PRO A 316 -25.55 -3.62 -4.49
CA PRO A 316 -25.05 -2.87 -5.64
C PRO A 316 -26.14 -2.47 -6.63
N GLY A 317 -27.11 -3.34 -6.88
CA GLY A 317 -28.27 -3.02 -7.72
C GLY A 317 -29.17 -1.91 -7.14
N ASP A 318 -29.29 -1.84 -5.82
CA ASP A 318 -30.01 -0.74 -5.14
C ASP A 318 -29.29 0.62 -5.37
N LEU A 319 -27.94 0.65 -5.32
CA LEU A 319 -27.15 1.84 -5.61
C LEU A 319 -27.22 2.27 -7.07
N GLU A 320 -27.14 1.33 -8.00
CA GLU A 320 -27.30 1.62 -9.43
C GLU A 320 -28.68 2.22 -9.74
N ALA A 321 -29.72 1.68 -9.13
CA ALA A 321 -31.08 2.21 -9.28
C ALA A 321 -31.21 3.62 -8.71
N ALA A 322 -30.54 3.92 -7.58
CA ALA A 322 -30.48 5.27 -7.01
C ALA A 322 -29.73 6.22 -7.96
N TYR A 323 -28.55 5.83 -8.46
CA TYR A 323 -27.76 6.67 -9.37
C TYR A 323 -28.55 7.06 -10.64
N LYS A 324 -29.25 6.12 -11.26
CA LYS A 324 -30.08 6.40 -12.45
C LYS A 324 -31.13 7.50 -12.23
N ARG A 325 -31.61 7.68 -11.01
CA ARG A 325 -32.53 8.78 -10.65
C ARG A 325 -31.80 10.09 -10.40
N LEU A 326 -30.59 10.03 -9.86
CA LEU A 326 -29.74 11.18 -9.50
C LEU A 326 -29.02 11.79 -10.72
N ASP A 327 -28.70 10.97 -11.73
CA ASP A 327 -27.79 11.32 -12.83
C ASP A 327 -28.14 12.62 -13.56
N SER A 328 -29.44 12.85 -13.84
CA SER A 328 -29.90 14.07 -14.52
C SER A 328 -29.72 15.35 -13.70
N HIS A 329 -29.48 15.24 -12.41
CA HIS A 329 -29.29 16.35 -11.47
C HIS A 329 -27.81 16.65 -11.15
N ILE A 330 -26.88 15.80 -11.61
CA ILE A 330 -25.45 15.99 -11.39
C ILE A 330 -24.88 16.88 -12.49
N PRO A 331 -24.17 17.97 -12.15
CA PRO A 331 -23.52 18.85 -13.14
C PRO A 331 -22.55 18.08 -14.06
N GLU A 332 -22.55 18.41 -15.35
CA GLU A 332 -21.69 17.71 -16.32
C GLU A 332 -20.20 17.82 -15.96
N ARG A 333 -19.73 18.94 -15.40
CA ARG A 333 -18.35 19.07 -14.93
C ARG A 333 -17.97 18.02 -13.86
N HIS A 334 -18.89 17.67 -12.97
CA HIS A 334 -18.65 16.62 -11.95
C HIS A 334 -18.63 15.22 -12.58
N LYS A 335 -19.48 14.97 -13.58
CA LYS A 335 -19.46 13.70 -14.34
C LYS A 335 -18.16 13.56 -15.13
N VAL A 336 -17.66 14.62 -15.76
CA VAL A 336 -16.37 14.62 -16.46
C VAL A 336 -15.24 14.29 -15.49
N GLU A 337 -15.21 14.91 -14.33
CA GLU A 337 -14.21 14.64 -13.28
C GLU A 337 -14.29 13.18 -12.79
N THR A 338 -15.49 12.66 -12.52
CA THR A 338 -15.72 11.28 -12.10
C THR A 338 -15.23 10.27 -13.15
N ARG A 339 -15.54 10.50 -14.44
CA ARG A 339 -15.07 9.65 -15.55
C ARG A 339 -13.55 9.71 -15.73
N ALA A 340 -12.94 10.88 -15.57
CA ALA A 340 -11.48 11.03 -15.62
C ALA A 340 -10.80 10.32 -14.44
N LEU A 341 -11.37 10.41 -13.25
CA LEU A 341 -10.92 9.67 -12.08
C LEU A 341 -11.00 8.15 -12.31
N ALA A 342 -12.14 7.64 -12.81
CA ALA A 342 -12.31 6.23 -13.16
C ALA A 342 -11.24 5.76 -14.16
N LYS A 343 -11.06 6.51 -15.25
CA LYS A 343 -10.04 6.23 -16.27
C LYS A 343 -8.63 6.20 -15.69
N SER A 344 -8.29 7.15 -14.81
CA SER A 344 -6.99 7.20 -14.14
C SER A 344 -6.74 6.00 -13.22
N LEU A 345 -7.80 5.43 -12.67
CA LEU A 345 -7.79 4.24 -11.82
C LEU A 345 -7.90 2.92 -12.63
N ASP A 346 -8.06 2.97 -13.93
CA ASP A 346 -8.36 1.80 -14.78
C ASP A 346 -9.63 1.05 -14.32
N LEU A 347 -10.67 1.82 -14.03
CA LEU A 347 -11.97 1.34 -13.56
C LEU A 347 -13.09 1.71 -14.52
N ASP A 348 -14.18 0.96 -14.44
CA ASP A 348 -15.42 1.28 -15.13
C ASP A 348 -15.99 2.62 -14.61
N PRO A 349 -16.31 3.58 -15.50
CA PRO A 349 -16.95 4.84 -15.10
C PRO A 349 -18.23 4.65 -14.30
N ASP A 350 -19.09 3.71 -14.68
CA ASP A 350 -20.36 3.44 -14.00
C ASP A 350 -20.13 3.02 -12.54
N LEU A 351 -19.06 2.25 -12.27
CA LEU A 351 -18.67 1.88 -10.91
C LEU A 351 -18.31 3.11 -10.07
N MET A 352 -17.56 4.06 -10.63
CA MET A 352 -17.13 5.27 -9.93
C MET A 352 -18.30 6.22 -9.69
N GLU A 353 -19.24 6.28 -10.61
CA GLU A 353 -20.47 7.06 -10.46
C GLU A 353 -21.31 6.54 -9.29
N VAL A 354 -21.48 5.23 -9.19
CA VAL A 354 -22.19 4.58 -8.08
C VAL A 354 -21.50 4.79 -6.73
N VAL A 355 -20.17 4.79 -6.67
CA VAL A 355 -19.41 5.09 -5.44
C VAL A 355 -19.74 6.49 -4.90
N ASN A 356 -19.93 7.46 -5.78
CA ASN A 356 -20.22 8.84 -5.38
C ASN A 356 -21.65 9.07 -4.89
N VAL A 357 -22.53 8.07 -4.94
CA VAL A 357 -23.88 8.10 -4.35
C VAL A 357 -23.86 7.74 -2.85
N PHE A 358 -22.83 7.07 -2.37
CA PHE A 358 -22.76 6.46 -1.03
C PHE A 358 -22.88 7.41 0.19
N PRO A 359 -22.60 8.73 0.17
CA PRO A 359 -22.51 9.56 1.37
C PRO A 359 -23.79 9.72 2.22
N GLU A 360 -24.86 8.98 2.00
CA GLU A 360 -26.20 9.35 2.43
C GLU A 360 -26.73 8.70 3.73
N LEU A 361 -25.86 8.20 4.66
CA LEU A 361 -26.28 7.44 5.86
C LEU A 361 -25.55 7.86 7.15
N PHE A 362 -25.55 9.15 7.54
CA PHE A 362 -24.71 9.67 8.62
C PHE A 362 -25.44 10.03 9.93
N HIS A 363 -24.71 9.99 11.07
CA HIS A 363 -25.07 10.62 12.34
C HIS A 363 -23.95 11.58 12.76
N CYS A 364 -24.25 12.84 12.88
CA CYS A 364 -23.26 13.88 13.00
C CYS A 364 -23.63 14.92 14.05
N SER A 365 -22.70 15.83 14.33
CA SER A 365 -22.94 17.04 15.11
C SER A 365 -22.24 18.22 14.46
N GLY A 366 -22.74 19.41 14.64
CA GLY A 366 -22.12 20.63 14.14
C GLY A 366 -22.59 21.87 14.91
N PHE A 367 -21.78 22.91 14.85
CA PHE A 367 -22.11 24.21 15.42
C PHE A 367 -21.41 25.34 14.66
N ALA A 368 -21.96 26.53 14.75
CA ALA A 368 -21.25 27.77 14.45
C ALA A 368 -21.47 28.76 15.62
N LEU A 369 -20.38 29.35 16.09
CA LEU A 369 -20.32 30.25 17.22
C LEU A 369 -19.56 31.51 16.83
N PHE A 370 -20.07 32.70 17.20
CA PHE A 370 -19.41 33.98 16.87
C PHE A 370 -19.90 35.08 17.86
N GLY A 371 -19.58 36.33 17.61
CA GLY A 371 -20.05 37.47 18.42
C GLY A 371 -19.80 37.30 19.91
N ASP A 372 -20.79 37.52 20.74
CA ASP A 372 -20.69 37.44 22.19
C ASP A 372 -20.49 36.00 22.71
N ALA A 373 -20.69 34.97 21.88
CA ALA A 373 -20.49 33.56 22.26
C ALA A 373 -18.99 33.16 22.33
N THR A 374 -18.10 33.89 21.66
CA THR A 374 -16.69 33.55 21.50
C THR A 374 -15.74 34.63 22.00
N GLU A 375 -14.53 34.25 22.33
CA GLU A 375 -13.50 35.21 22.72
C GLU A 375 -13.13 36.12 21.52
N GLY A 376 -13.31 37.44 21.72
CA GLY A 376 -13.07 38.43 20.66
C GLY A 376 -14.05 38.40 19.49
N GLY A 377 -15.16 37.72 19.60
CA GLY A 377 -16.19 37.65 18.55
C GLY A 377 -15.83 36.83 17.33
N LYS A 378 -14.83 35.95 17.45
CA LYS A 378 -14.29 35.11 16.36
C LYS A 378 -15.30 34.07 15.92
N LEU A 379 -15.46 33.88 14.61
CA LEU A 379 -16.31 32.81 14.06
C LEU A 379 -15.62 31.47 14.06
N TYR A 380 -16.20 30.52 14.78
CA TYR A 380 -15.81 29.11 14.78
C TYR A 380 -16.94 28.24 14.25
N HIS A 381 -16.66 27.43 13.23
CA HIS A 381 -17.61 26.45 12.70
C HIS A 381 -17.05 25.04 12.90
N GLY A 382 -17.63 24.29 13.81
CA GLY A 382 -17.24 22.93 14.17
C GLY A 382 -18.11 21.88 13.48
N ARG A 383 -17.46 20.81 13.00
CA ARG A 383 -18.09 19.68 12.30
C ARG A 383 -17.56 18.37 12.85
N VAL A 384 -18.45 17.50 13.32
CA VAL A 384 -18.18 16.15 13.83
C VAL A 384 -18.82 15.14 12.90
N LEU A 385 -18.03 14.32 12.21
CA LEU A 385 -18.52 13.25 11.35
C LEU A 385 -18.42 11.91 12.09
N ASP A 386 -19.56 11.39 12.56
CA ASP A 386 -19.66 10.09 13.21
C ASP A 386 -20.11 9.05 12.18
N TYR A 387 -19.14 8.35 11.55
CA TYR A 387 -19.42 7.41 10.48
C TYR A 387 -18.53 6.17 10.54
N MET A 388 -18.83 5.20 9.75
CA MET A 388 -18.36 3.83 9.75
C MET A 388 -16.83 3.63 9.69
N THR A 389 -16.11 3.88 10.78
CA THR A 389 -14.71 3.44 10.91
C THR A 389 -14.56 1.91 10.75
N ALA A 390 -15.64 1.17 11.06
CA ALA A 390 -15.68 -0.30 10.95
C ALA A 390 -15.53 -0.86 9.52
N ILE A 391 -15.67 -0.03 8.48
CA ILE A 391 -15.40 -0.44 7.09
C ILE A 391 -14.06 0.10 6.56
N GLY A 392 -13.28 0.80 7.39
CA GLY A 392 -11.94 1.23 7.05
C GLY A 392 -11.85 2.53 6.25
N LEU A 393 -12.84 3.42 6.28
CA LEU A 393 -12.78 4.70 5.55
C LEU A 393 -11.64 5.61 6.03
N GLN A 394 -11.19 5.49 7.27
CA GLN A 394 -10.05 6.22 7.82
C GLN A 394 -8.77 6.01 7.00
N ASP A 395 -8.58 4.86 6.35
CA ASP A 395 -7.43 4.59 5.50
C ASP A 395 -7.38 5.46 4.24
N CYS A 396 -8.54 6.00 3.86
CA CYS A 396 -8.75 6.76 2.63
C CYS A 396 -8.95 8.25 2.90
N ALA A 397 -8.95 8.67 4.18
CA ALA A 397 -9.15 10.05 4.57
C ALA A 397 -8.11 10.96 3.91
N THR A 398 -8.57 12.02 3.28
CA THR A 398 -7.74 12.97 2.53
C THR A 398 -8.39 14.34 2.56
N THR A 399 -7.62 15.36 2.89
CA THR A 399 -8.01 16.76 2.68
C THR A 399 -7.63 17.15 1.26
N PHE A 400 -8.59 17.61 0.47
CA PHE A 400 -8.38 18.08 -0.88
C PHE A 400 -8.37 19.60 -0.91
N ILE A 401 -7.35 20.21 -1.47
CA ILE A 401 -7.29 21.62 -1.84
C ILE A 401 -7.47 21.69 -3.33
N VAL A 402 -8.60 22.19 -3.78
CA VAL A 402 -9.01 22.11 -5.18
C VAL A 402 -9.15 23.52 -5.74
N ALA A 403 -8.49 23.79 -6.88
CA ALA A 403 -8.65 25.02 -7.66
C ALA A 403 -9.19 24.70 -9.06
N PRO A 404 -10.52 24.53 -9.20
CA PRO A 404 -11.12 24.24 -10.49
C PRO A 404 -11.08 25.47 -11.39
N GLU A 405 -10.83 25.28 -12.67
CA GLU A 405 -10.81 26.37 -13.64
C GLU A 405 -12.16 27.07 -13.73
N GLY A 406 -12.15 28.38 -13.52
CA GLY A 406 -13.38 29.21 -13.57
C GLY A 406 -14.35 29.05 -12.39
N GLN A 407 -13.94 28.38 -11.31
CA GLN A 407 -14.73 28.22 -10.08
C GLN A 407 -13.94 28.75 -8.87
N ILE A 408 -14.63 28.91 -7.73
CA ILE A 408 -14.00 29.30 -6.48
C ILE A 408 -13.13 28.14 -5.96
N PRO A 409 -11.84 28.38 -5.65
CA PRO A 409 -11.01 27.37 -4.99
C PRO A 409 -11.52 27.01 -3.59
N PHE A 410 -11.33 25.77 -3.19
CA PHE A 410 -11.88 25.28 -1.91
C PHE A 410 -11.04 24.17 -1.28
N ALA A 411 -11.23 23.97 0.03
CA ALA A 411 -10.82 22.79 0.76
C ALA A 411 -12.04 21.87 0.95
N ASN A 412 -11.84 20.58 0.68
CA ASN A 412 -12.81 19.51 0.92
C ASN A 412 -12.19 18.45 1.83
N ILE A 413 -12.76 18.23 3.00
CA ILE A 413 -12.32 17.18 3.92
C ILE A 413 -13.15 15.93 3.61
N GLY A 414 -12.52 14.99 2.93
CA GLY A 414 -13.20 13.86 2.32
C GLY A 414 -12.35 12.59 2.29
N TYR A 415 -12.61 11.79 1.28
CA TYR A 415 -12.00 10.45 1.12
C TYR A 415 -11.60 10.23 -0.33
N ALA A 416 -10.51 9.52 -0.55
CA ALA A 416 -10.09 9.16 -1.90
C ALA A 416 -11.26 8.46 -2.63
N SER A 417 -11.43 8.74 -3.93
CA SER A 417 -12.54 8.35 -4.81
C SER A 417 -13.85 9.15 -4.67
N PHE A 418 -14.03 9.95 -3.62
CA PHE A 418 -15.17 10.86 -3.54
C PHE A 418 -14.82 12.24 -4.08
N ILE A 419 -15.67 12.75 -4.97
CA ILE A 419 -15.54 14.12 -5.49
C ILE A 419 -16.53 15.10 -4.84
N GLY A 420 -17.60 14.60 -4.26
CA GLY A 420 -18.56 15.38 -3.50
C GLY A 420 -17.99 15.91 -2.17
N SER A 421 -18.73 16.76 -1.49
CA SER A 421 -18.32 17.30 -0.19
C SER A 421 -19.35 17.00 0.91
N VAL A 422 -18.86 16.76 2.11
CA VAL A 422 -19.66 16.69 3.35
C VAL A 422 -19.13 17.67 4.40
N SER A 423 -17.92 18.19 4.22
CA SER A 423 -17.25 19.16 5.07
C SER A 423 -16.27 19.96 4.21
N GLY A 424 -16.41 21.28 4.15
CA GLY A 424 -15.51 22.07 3.31
C GLY A 424 -15.55 23.57 3.61
N MET A 425 -14.56 24.28 3.09
CA MET A 425 -14.45 25.73 3.14
C MET A 425 -13.84 26.25 1.84
N ASN A 426 -14.40 27.31 1.27
CA ASN A 426 -13.87 27.90 0.04
C ASN A 426 -12.99 29.16 0.29
N ALA A 427 -12.37 29.66 -0.77
CA ALA A 427 -11.48 30.81 -0.72
C ALA A 427 -12.23 32.14 -0.41
N GLU A 428 -13.54 32.16 -0.61
CA GLU A 428 -14.44 33.26 -0.26
C GLU A 428 -14.97 33.14 1.18
N LYS A 429 -14.32 32.31 2.02
CA LYS A 429 -14.60 32.13 3.45
C LYS A 429 -15.97 31.53 3.80
N ILE A 430 -16.63 30.88 2.85
CA ILE A 430 -17.83 30.09 3.12
C ILE A 430 -17.43 28.70 3.62
N SER A 431 -17.91 28.30 4.79
CA SER A 431 -17.70 26.95 5.33
C SER A 431 -19.00 26.20 5.50
N LEU A 432 -18.98 24.91 5.16
CA LEU A 432 -20.15 24.05 5.08
C LEU A 432 -19.90 22.74 5.86
N GLY A 433 -20.91 22.35 6.64
CA GLY A 433 -20.92 21.06 7.35
C GLY A 433 -22.30 20.42 7.23
N GLU A 434 -22.35 19.19 6.75
CA GLU A 434 -23.57 18.38 6.62
C GLU A 434 -23.75 17.50 7.84
N MET A 435 -24.98 17.25 8.22
CA MET A 435 -25.37 16.28 9.25
C MET A 435 -26.50 15.43 8.71
N GLY A 436 -26.33 14.10 8.78
CA GLY A 436 -27.27 13.15 8.20
C GLY A 436 -28.65 13.20 8.79
N GLY A 437 -29.63 12.87 7.98
CA GLY A 437 -31.02 12.77 8.30
C GLY A 437 -31.64 11.39 8.03
N ARG A 438 -32.82 11.36 7.45
CA ARG A 438 -33.60 10.15 7.10
C ARG A 438 -34.12 10.26 5.67
N GLY A 439 -34.96 9.33 5.26
CA GLY A 439 -35.69 9.44 3.98
C GLY A 439 -35.01 8.75 2.81
N GLU A 440 -34.21 7.69 3.07
CA GLU A 440 -33.66 6.80 2.03
C GLU A 440 -34.73 6.46 1.00
N GLY A 441 -34.33 6.53 -0.30
CA GLY A 441 -35.22 6.26 -1.41
C GLY A 441 -35.81 7.47 -2.12
N LYS A 442 -35.66 8.68 -1.58
CA LYS A 442 -36.08 9.94 -2.24
C LYS A 442 -34.92 10.54 -3.05
N TRP A 443 -34.62 9.92 -4.17
CA TRP A 443 -33.45 10.19 -5.01
C TRP A 443 -33.71 11.14 -6.22
N ASP A 444 -34.88 11.83 -6.28
CA ASP A 444 -35.24 12.67 -7.44
C ASP A 444 -34.81 14.12 -7.20
N GLY A 445 -33.50 14.35 -7.15
CA GLY A 445 -32.92 15.67 -6.90
C GLY A 445 -31.39 15.66 -6.99
N VAL A 446 -30.79 16.82 -6.70
CA VAL A 446 -29.33 16.96 -6.64
C VAL A 446 -28.80 16.18 -5.44
N PRO A 447 -27.86 15.24 -5.61
CA PRO A 447 -27.25 14.54 -4.50
C PRO A 447 -26.68 15.53 -3.47
N MET A 448 -26.84 15.24 -2.19
CA MET A 448 -26.41 16.11 -1.08
C MET A 448 -24.94 16.52 -1.21
N ALA A 449 -24.05 15.56 -1.40
CA ALA A 449 -22.61 15.82 -1.52
C ALA A 449 -22.25 16.66 -2.77
N THR A 450 -23.01 16.51 -3.86
CA THR A 450 -22.91 17.33 -5.08
C THR A 450 -23.38 18.76 -4.78
N LEU A 451 -24.47 18.92 -4.06
CA LEU A 451 -25.01 20.26 -3.73
C LEU A 451 -24.05 21.03 -2.81
N MET A 452 -23.47 20.34 -1.81
CA MET A 452 -22.43 20.91 -0.94
C MET A 452 -21.20 21.35 -1.76
N ARG A 453 -20.70 20.52 -2.67
CA ARG A 453 -19.58 20.88 -3.52
C ARG A 453 -19.91 22.07 -4.45
N ARG A 454 -21.10 22.10 -5.02
CA ARG A 454 -21.55 23.25 -5.82
C ARG A 454 -21.50 24.55 -5.02
N ALA A 455 -21.92 24.52 -3.77
CA ALA A 455 -21.85 25.72 -2.93
C ALA A 455 -20.39 26.18 -2.69
N LEU A 456 -19.45 25.24 -2.50
CA LEU A 456 -18.04 25.61 -2.40
C LEU A 456 -17.48 26.20 -3.68
N GLU A 457 -17.92 25.72 -4.85
CA GLU A 457 -17.47 26.16 -6.16
C GLU A 457 -18.14 27.47 -6.64
N GLU A 458 -19.42 27.69 -6.25
CA GLU A 458 -20.30 28.70 -6.89
C GLU A 458 -20.70 29.87 -5.96
N CYS A 459 -20.58 29.71 -4.63
CA CYS A 459 -21.13 30.70 -3.67
C CYS A 459 -20.02 31.46 -2.94
N SER A 460 -20.11 32.80 -2.99
CA SER A 460 -19.22 33.74 -2.29
C SER A 460 -19.88 34.41 -1.08
N SER A 461 -21.13 34.08 -0.76
CA SER A 461 -21.85 34.59 0.41
C SER A 461 -22.86 33.57 0.94
N LEU A 462 -23.23 33.72 2.22
CA LEU A 462 -24.26 32.88 2.88
C LEU A 462 -25.63 32.98 2.18
N ASP A 463 -25.98 34.16 1.65
CA ASP A 463 -27.24 34.35 0.92
C ASP A 463 -27.26 33.57 -0.39
N GLN A 464 -26.15 33.49 -1.10
CA GLN A 464 -26.02 32.64 -2.30
C GLN A 464 -26.16 31.15 -1.95
N VAL A 465 -25.60 30.72 -0.84
CA VAL A 465 -25.75 29.33 -0.35
C VAL A 465 -27.22 29.05 -0.05
N LYS A 466 -27.89 29.90 0.73
CA LYS A 466 -29.34 29.77 1.04
C LYS A 466 -30.19 29.70 -0.24
N LYS A 467 -29.87 30.56 -1.21
CA LYS A 467 -30.57 30.59 -2.50
C LYS A 467 -30.34 29.29 -3.29
N LEU A 468 -29.10 28.78 -3.34
CA LEU A 468 -28.78 27.54 -4.01
C LEU A 468 -29.59 26.36 -3.45
N TRP A 469 -29.73 26.26 -2.11
CA TRP A 469 -30.54 25.21 -1.48
C TRP A 469 -32.04 25.40 -1.75
N ALA A 470 -32.53 26.63 -1.73
CA ALA A 470 -33.94 26.90 -1.97
C ALA A 470 -34.36 26.58 -3.42
N ASP A 471 -33.51 26.89 -4.38
CA ASP A 471 -33.80 26.74 -5.81
C ASP A 471 -33.49 25.33 -6.36
N SER A 472 -32.73 24.50 -5.64
CA SER A 472 -32.36 23.15 -6.09
C SER A 472 -33.40 22.12 -5.68
N PRO A 473 -33.76 21.16 -6.57
CA PRO A 473 -34.44 19.94 -6.13
C PRO A 473 -33.52 19.16 -5.22
N ARG A 474 -33.97 18.79 -4.03
CA ARG A 474 -33.15 18.12 -3.01
C ARG A 474 -33.55 16.67 -2.86
N THR A 475 -32.61 15.86 -2.38
CA THR A 475 -32.80 14.44 -2.05
C THR A 475 -33.00 14.27 -0.54
N CYS A 476 -33.63 13.21 -0.12
CA CYS A 476 -33.74 12.74 1.27
C CYS A 476 -34.01 13.84 2.31
N GLU A 477 -33.58 13.64 3.55
CA GLU A 477 -33.64 14.61 4.66
C GLU A 477 -32.22 14.82 5.18
N TYR A 478 -31.76 16.09 5.15
CA TYR A 478 -30.43 16.47 5.65
C TYR A 478 -30.49 17.74 6.47
N TYR A 479 -29.52 17.86 7.37
CA TYR A 479 -29.31 19.04 8.20
C TYR A 479 -27.92 19.60 7.90
N TYR A 480 -27.79 20.94 8.02
CA TYR A 480 -26.51 21.58 7.72
C TYR A 480 -26.27 22.74 8.71
N VAL A 481 -24.97 23.04 8.91
CA VAL A 481 -24.50 24.33 9.41
C VAL A 481 -23.72 24.97 8.27
N PHE A 482 -24.09 26.20 7.93
CA PHE A 482 -23.34 27.04 6.99
C PHE A 482 -22.86 28.29 7.71
N ALA A 483 -21.64 28.73 7.42
CA ALA A 483 -21.07 29.92 8.01
C ALA A 483 -20.32 30.73 6.97
N ASP A 484 -20.31 32.06 7.15
CA ASP A 484 -19.68 33.07 6.31
C ASP A 484 -18.69 33.87 7.15
N GLY A 485 -17.39 33.73 6.84
CA GLY A 485 -16.31 34.40 7.57
C GLY A 485 -16.16 35.88 7.24
N GLU A 486 -16.66 36.33 6.08
CA GLU A 486 -16.63 37.75 5.72
C GLU A 486 -17.71 38.53 6.48
N GLU A 487 -18.93 37.99 6.50
CA GLU A 487 -20.08 38.62 7.21
C GLU A 487 -20.12 38.24 8.71
N LYS A 488 -19.30 37.29 9.17
CA LYS A 488 -19.32 36.72 10.53
C LYS A 488 -20.73 36.26 10.93
N SER A 489 -21.33 35.48 10.07
CA SER A 489 -22.70 35.00 10.21
C SER A 489 -22.78 33.48 9.97
N ALA A 490 -23.86 32.88 10.47
CA ALA A 490 -24.10 31.46 10.27
C ALA A 490 -25.59 31.14 10.23
N VAL A 491 -25.97 29.99 9.70
CA VAL A 491 -27.34 29.48 9.67
C VAL A 491 -27.36 27.97 9.82
N GLY A 492 -28.34 27.47 10.59
CA GLY A 492 -28.72 26.07 10.61
C GLY A 492 -29.77 25.80 9.53
N VAL A 493 -29.71 24.62 8.91
CA VAL A 493 -30.64 24.25 7.83
C VAL A 493 -31.24 22.89 8.10
N ALA A 494 -32.56 22.76 7.99
CA ALA A 494 -33.26 21.49 7.85
C ALA A 494 -33.89 21.43 6.46
N ALA A 495 -33.51 20.39 5.68
CA ALA A 495 -33.94 20.28 4.29
C ALA A 495 -34.45 18.88 3.96
N THR A 496 -35.64 18.82 3.36
CA THR A 496 -36.18 17.62 2.70
C THR A 496 -36.44 17.94 1.22
N PRO A 497 -36.83 16.98 0.39
CA PRO A 497 -37.26 17.29 -0.99
C PRO A 497 -38.37 18.35 -1.06
N GLU A 498 -39.26 18.32 -0.10
CA GLU A 498 -40.48 19.16 -0.11
C GLU A 498 -40.33 20.48 0.68
N LEU A 499 -39.48 20.49 1.73
CA LEU A 499 -39.41 21.62 2.67
C LEU A 499 -37.97 22.02 2.94
N ILE A 500 -37.74 23.30 3.12
CA ILE A 500 -36.46 23.83 3.66
C ILE A 500 -36.77 24.82 4.78
N GLN A 501 -36.03 24.74 5.87
CA GLN A 501 -36.13 25.63 7.01
C GLN A 501 -34.73 26.14 7.38
N PHE A 502 -34.60 27.45 7.53
CA PHE A 502 -33.42 28.13 8.00
C PHE A 502 -33.58 28.54 9.46
N VAL A 503 -32.68 28.10 10.32
CA VAL A 503 -32.66 28.43 11.76
C VAL A 503 -31.57 29.46 12.01
N GLN A 504 -32.00 30.65 12.43
CA GLN A 504 -31.07 31.75 12.70
C GLN A 504 -30.38 31.58 14.08
N PRO A 505 -29.17 32.16 14.27
CA PRO A 505 -28.55 32.25 15.58
C PRO A 505 -29.48 32.83 16.62
N GLY A 506 -29.57 32.27 17.81
CA GLY A 506 -30.48 32.68 18.86
C GLY A 506 -31.96 32.29 18.66
N GLN A 507 -32.33 31.73 17.53
CA GLN A 507 -33.69 31.26 17.24
C GLN A 507 -33.95 29.91 17.91
N GLY A 508 -35.05 29.79 18.64
CA GLY A 508 -35.53 28.52 19.18
C GLY A 508 -36.10 27.62 18.07
N HIS A 509 -35.95 26.31 18.25
CA HIS A 509 -36.50 25.30 17.35
C HIS A 509 -37.01 24.10 18.15
N GLU A 510 -38.12 23.45 17.73
CA GLU A 510 -38.73 22.38 18.51
C GLU A 510 -37.79 21.17 18.77
N LEU A 511 -36.91 20.84 17.81
CA LEU A 511 -35.95 19.75 17.93
C LEU A 511 -34.64 20.18 18.61
N LEU A 512 -34.30 21.47 18.65
CA LEU A 512 -33.02 21.99 19.13
C LEU A 512 -33.15 22.72 20.49
N GLY A 513 -34.36 23.00 20.93
CA GLY A 513 -34.66 23.75 22.15
C GLY A 513 -34.58 25.29 21.98
N GLU A 514 -34.43 26.04 23.06
CA GLU A 514 -34.28 27.49 23.06
C GLU A 514 -32.99 27.90 22.32
N GLY A 515 -33.04 28.98 21.55
CA GLY A 515 -31.87 29.53 20.88
C GLY A 515 -30.79 30.00 21.87
N ILE A 516 -29.56 29.91 21.50
CA ILE A 516 -28.44 30.54 22.18
C ILE A 516 -27.95 31.70 21.30
N PRO A 517 -27.90 32.95 21.84
CA PRO A 517 -27.40 34.08 21.05
C PRO A 517 -26.05 33.79 20.38
N ASP A 518 -25.86 34.30 19.16
CA ASP A 518 -24.63 34.16 18.37
C ASP A 518 -24.16 32.70 18.20
N ALA A 519 -25.11 31.76 18.25
CA ALA A 519 -24.83 30.34 18.13
C ALA A 519 -25.89 29.62 17.28
N VAL A 520 -25.39 28.70 16.43
CA VAL A 520 -26.17 27.66 15.76
C VAL A 520 -25.62 26.33 16.23
N ILE A 521 -26.45 25.42 16.75
CA ILE A 521 -26.03 24.14 17.30
C ILE A 521 -26.97 23.06 16.77
N LEU A 522 -26.40 22.07 16.10
CA LEU A 522 -27.12 20.93 15.54
C LEU A 522 -26.49 19.61 16.03
N SER A 523 -27.32 18.77 16.63
CA SER A 523 -27.00 17.41 17.04
C SER A 523 -28.29 16.69 17.41
N ALA A 524 -28.23 15.51 17.99
CA ALA A 524 -29.38 14.74 18.41
C ALA A 524 -29.23 14.16 19.83
N GLY A 525 -30.39 14.09 20.54
CA GLY A 525 -30.47 13.42 21.85
C GLY A 525 -29.51 13.99 22.89
N ASP A 526 -28.90 13.10 23.69
CA ASP A 526 -27.99 13.49 24.76
C ASP A 526 -26.78 14.27 24.29
N ARG A 527 -26.32 14.03 23.06
CA ARG A 527 -25.20 14.78 22.46
C ARG A 527 -25.54 16.25 22.23
N LEU A 528 -26.76 16.52 21.79
CA LEU A 528 -27.25 17.91 21.67
C LEU A 528 -27.28 18.60 23.03
N ASN A 529 -27.87 17.97 24.04
CA ASN A 529 -27.92 18.50 25.39
C ASN A 529 -26.56 18.83 25.96
N LEU A 530 -25.60 17.91 25.76
CA LEU A 530 -24.23 18.09 26.22
C LEU A 530 -23.51 19.20 25.47
N LEU A 531 -23.64 19.26 24.15
CA LEU A 531 -23.02 20.30 23.33
C LEU A 531 -23.55 21.68 23.71
N ARG A 532 -24.84 21.81 23.85
CA ARG A 532 -25.49 23.05 24.34
C ARG A 532 -24.97 23.46 25.71
N LYS A 533 -24.90 22.52 26.65
CA LYS A 533 -24.37 22.76 28.01
C LYS A 533 -22.93 23.25 27.95
N ARG A 534 -22.06 22.62 27.19
CA ARG A 534 -20.66 23.03 27.02
C ARG A 534 -20.53 24.44 26.45
N VAL A 535 -21.35 24.79 25.45
CA VAL A 535 -21.40 26.15 24.88
C VAL A 535 -21.83 27.17 25.93
N GLN A 536 -22.90 26.89 26.68
CA GLN A 536 -23.40 27.80 27.72
C GLN A 536 -22.41 28.01 28.88
N GLU A 537 -21.72 26.95 29.31
CA GLU A 537 -20.71 27.03 30.39
C GLU A 537 -19.48 27.85 30.01
N LYS A 538 -19.12 27.82 28.71
CA LYS A 538 -17.93 28.52 28.18
C LYS A 538 -18.30 29.82 27.42
N TYR A 539 -19.54 30.24 27.42
CA TYR A 539 -20.04 31.39 26.63
C TYR A 539 -19.19 32.66 26.86
N GLY A 540 -18.79 33.32 25.79
CA GLY A 540 -17.90 34.48 25.77
C GLY A 540 -16.40 34.21 25.99
N LYS A 541 -16.03 32.96 26.18
CA LYS A 541 -14.63 32.53 26.44
C LYS A 541 -14.16 31.42 25.49
N ILE A 542 -14.90 31.14 24.45
CA ILE A 542 -14.59 30.07 23.51
C ILE A 542 -13.57 30.61 22.49
N ASP A 543 -12.35 30.14 22.61
CA ASP A 543 -11.28 30.26 21.60
C ASP A 543 -11.23 29.02 20.70
N ALA A 544 -10.20 28.90 19.87
CA ALA A 544 -10.04 27.74 18.97
C ALA A 544 -9.89 26.41 19.74
N GLU A 545 -9.16 26.40 20.86
CA GLU A 545 -9.01 25.20 21.68
C GLU A 545 -10.33 24.86 22.40
N GLY A 546 -11.01 25.87 22.95
CA GLY A 546 -12.33 25.71 23.52
C GLY A 546 -13.34 25.17 22.52
N ALA A 547 -13.29 25.61 21.26
CA ALA A 547 -14.16 25.11 20.18
C ALA A 547 -13.84 23.64 19.79
N LYS A 548 -12.57 23.22 19.79
CA LYS A 548 -12.19 21.80 19.63
C LYS A 548 -12.70 20.96 20.80
N ASP A 549 -12.61 21.47 22.04
CA ASP A 549 -13.13 20.79 23.22
C ASP A 549 -14.63 20.51 23.15
N LEU A 550 -15.42 21.39 22.51
CA LEU A 550 -16.86 21.16 22.31
C LEU A 550 -17.11 19.85 21.51
N MET A 551 -16.22 19.52 20.59
CA MET A 551 -16.31 18.33 19.72
C MET A 551 -15.78 17.05 20.38
N CYS A 552 -15.14 17.16 21.56
CA CYS A 552 -14.64 15.98 22.26
C CYS A 552 -15.76 15.02 22.65
N ARG A 553 -15.40 13.77 22.83
CA ARG A 553 -16.33 12.73 23.31
C ARG A 553 -17.03 13.14 24.61
N PRO A 554 -18.28 12.72 24.84
CA PRO A 554 -19.13 11.89 23.98
C PRO A 554 -20.01 12.66 22.98
N VAL A 555 -19.74 13.95 22.68
CA VAL A 555 -20.35 14.63 21.53
C VAL A 555 -19.97 13.93 20.25
N ALA A 556 -18.67 13.69 20.02
CA ALA A 556 -18.20 12.72 19.03
C ALA A 556 -18.41 11.29 19.53
N MET A 557 -18.82 10.37 18.67
CA MET A 557 -19.05 8.96 18.95
C MET A 557 -17.75 8.12 18.84
N ASP A 558 -17.80 6.85 19.26
CA ASP A 558 -16.72 5.88 19.01
C ASP A 558 -16.41 5.65 17.52
N SER A 559 -17.40 5.90 16.65
CA SER A 559 -17.29 5.82 15.20
C SER A 559 -16.89 7.14 14.54
N ASN A 560 -16.42 8.12 15.32
CA ASN A 560 -16.05 9.43 14.81
C ASN A 560 -14.91 9.34 13.81
N LEU A 561 -15.20 9.63 12.55
CA LEU A 561 -14.33 9.43 11.43
C LEU A 561 -13.44 10.65 11.12
N HIS A 562 -14.03 11.87 11.14
CA HIS A 562 -13.25 13.09 11.17
C HIS A 562 -13.92 14.19 12.02
N ASN A 563 -13.09 15.07 12.56
CA ASN A 563 -13.51 16.35 13.13
C ASN A 563 -12.84 17.50 12.39
N VAL A 564 -13.59 18.56 12.15
CA VAL A 564 -13.06 19.79 11.54
C VAL A 564 -13.54 21.00 12.33
N LEU A 565 -12.62 21.91 12.63
CA LEU A 565 -12.92 23.24 13.13
C LEU A 565 -12.48 24.24 12.07
N PHE A 566 -13.41 24.87 11.38
CA PHE A 566 -13.14 25.98 10.49
C PHE A 566 -13.06 27.30 11.27
N VAL A 567 -12.12 28.15 10.88
CA VAL A 567 -11.98 29.54 11.27
C VAL A 567 -12.08 30.37 9.97
N PRO A 568 -13.29 30.56 9.44
CA PRO A 568 -13.48 31.07 8.09
C PRO A 568 -12.89 32.47 7.87
N GLU A 569 -12.96 33.33 8.89
CA GLU A 569 -12.39 34.69 8.83
C GLU A 569 -10.90 34.67 8.45
N ASP A 570 -10.16 33.68 8.94
CA ASP A 570 -8.72 33.56 8.72
C ASP A 570 -8.37 32.69 7.49
N GLY A 571 -9.35 32.02 6.91
CA GLY A 571 -9.10 31.02 5.86
C GLY A 571 -8.37 29.77 6.38
N VAL A 572 -8.45 29.48 7.68
CA VAL A 572 -7.77 28.40 8.38
C VAL A 572 -8.78 27.36 8.86
N PHE A 573 -8.37 26.12 8.90
CA PHE A 573 -9.14 25.07 9.57
C PHE A 573 -8.20 24.07 10.26
N TYR A 574 -8.76 23.35 11.22
CA TYR A 574 -8.11 22.30 11.98
C TYR A 574 -8.81 21.00 11.68
N VAL A 575 -8.09 19.96 11.28
CA VAL A 575 -8.64 18.66 10.90
C VAL A 575 -7.99 17.53 11.70
N ALA A 576 -8.81 16.62 12.21
CA ALA A 576 -8.38 15.36 12.79
C ALA A 576 -9.13 14.22 12.10
N ASN A 577 -8.43 13.16 11.68
CA ASN A 577 -9.01 11.94 11.15
C ASN A 577 -8.76 10.77 12.10
N ALA A 578 -9.69 9.83 12.16
CA ALA A 578 -9.55 8.58 12.89
C ALA A 578 -8.39 7.73 12.34
N ASP A 579 -7.88 6.85 13.17
CA ASP A 579 -7.03 5.74 12.76
C ASP A 579 -7.65 4.40 13.19
N HIS A 580 -6.89 3.31 13.10
CA HIS A 580 -7.36 1.99 13.51
C HIS A 580 -7.50 1.81 15.04
N GLN A 581 -6.91 2.72 15.82
CA GLN A 581 -6.86 2.62 17.29
C GLN A 581 -7.79 3.64 17.98
N SER A 582 -7.96 4.81 17.35
CA SER A 582 -8.60 5.96 17.97
C SER A 582 -9.59 6.65 17.04
N PRO A 583 -10.76 7.09 17.55
CA PRO A 583 -11.65 7.98 16.81
C PRO A 583 -10.97 9.36 16.62
N ALA A 584 -11.44 10.12 15.64
CA ALA A 584 -10.85 11.40 15.29
C ALA A 584 -10.82 12.41 16.47
N ALA A 585 -11.83 12.39 17.34
CA ALA A 585 -11.90 13.27 18.51
C ALA A 585 -10.79 13.05 19.54
N ASP A 586 -10.14 11.89 19.52
CA ASP A 586 -9.02 11.52 20.40
C ASP A 586 -7.65 11.70 19.71
N ARG A 587 -7.65 12.29 18.49
CA ARG A 587 -6.45 12.51 17.68
C ARG A 587 -6.03 13.99 17.68
N PRO A 588 -4.73 14.28 17.47
CA PRO A 588 -4.27 15.66 17.32
C PRO A 588 -4.84 16.29 16.05
N TYR A 589 -5.14 17.59 16.12
CA TYR A 589 -5.58 18.36 14.98
C TYR A 589 -4.40 18.95 14.21
N ALA A 590 -4.36 18.74 12.91
CA ALA A 590 -3.48 19.48 12.00
C ALA A 590 -4.08 20.85 11.65
N ARG A 591 -3.27 21.91 11.72
CA ARG A 591 -3.65 23.26 11.28
C ARG A 591 -3.36 23.40 9.80
N ILE A 592 -4.37 23.76 9.02
CA ILE A 592 -4.25 23.94 7.58
C ILE A 592 -4.68 25.36 7.22
N ASP A 593 -3.86 26.04 6.43
CA ASP A 593 -4.11 27.38 5.89
C ASP A 593 -4.42 27.23 4.39
N LEU A 594 -5.70 27.51 4.02
CA LEU A 594 -6.15 27.33 2.64
C LEU A 594 -5.37 28.22 1.66
N GLN A 595 -5.15 29.48 2.04
CA GLN A 595 -4.47 30.44 1.14
C GLN A 595 -2.99 30.08 0.95
N GLU A 596 -2.34 29.57 1.97
CA GLU A 596 -0.95 29.09 1.85
C GLU A 596 -0.85 27.90 0.90
N LEU A 597 -1.77 26.95 1.01
CA LEU A 597 -1.77 25.75 0.15
C LEU A 597 -2.19 26.06 -1.29
N LEU A 598 -3.07 27.02 -1.51
CA LEU A 598 -3.40 27.47 -2.87
C LEU A 598 -2.19 28.07 -3.61
N ARG A 599 -1.24 28.68 -2.89
CA ARG A 599 0.03 29.14 -3.47
C ARG A 599 1.00 28.01 -3.80
N GLN A 600 0.80 26.82 -3.24
CA GLN A 600 1.63 25.64 -3.46
C GLN A 600 1.06 24.69 -4.53
N LEU A 601 -0.03 25.07 -5.19
CA LEU A 601 -0.58 24.29 -6.30
C LEU A 601 0.50 24.05 -7.37
N PRO A 602 0.60 22.84 -7.92
CA PRO A 602 1.61 22.52 -8.90
C PRO A 602 1.41 23.36 -10.17
N GLU A 603 2.47 24.02 -10.61
CA GLU A 603 2.56 24.48 -11.98
C GLU A 603 2.69 23.27 -12.91
N ASN A 604 2.26 23.39 -14.16
CA ASN A 604 2.35 22.30 -15.14
C ASN A 604 3.74 21.67 -15.09
N SER A 605 3.84 20.40 -14.67
CA SER A 605 5.11 19.69 -14.67
C SER A 605 5.58 19.55 -16.13
N LYS A 606 6.82 19.96 -16.42
CA LYS A 606 7.39 19.77 -17.76
C LYS A 606 7.48 18.26 -18.01
N LYS A 607 6.79 17.79 -19.03
CA LYS A 607 6.86 16.39 -19.47
C LYS A 607 8.32 16.00 -19.73
N ILE A 608 8.78 14.96 -19.04
CA ILE A 608 10.12 14.42 -19.26
C ILE A 608 10.08 13.54 -20.50
N GLU A 609 10.57 14.08 -21.63
CA GLU A 609 10.62 13.35 -22.89
C GLU A 609 11.93 12.57 -23.01
N VAL A 610 11.81 11.27 -23.24
CA VAL A 610 12.92 10.37 -23.52
C VAL A 610 12.70 9.75 -24.89
N SER A 611 13.62 10.00 -25.80
CA SER A 611 13.55 9.44 -27.15
C SER A 611 14.76 8.58 -27.50
N LEU A 612 14.59 7.61 -28.38
CA LEU A 612 15.66 6.75 -28.86
C LEU A 612 16.76 7.57 -29.55
N ASN A 613 17.99 7.11 -29.45
CA ASN A 613 19.20 7.72 -30.00
C ASN A 613 19.58 9.06 -29.37
N GLN A 614 18.96 9.46 -28.28
CA GLN A 614 19.44 10.58 -27.48
C GLN A 614 20.83 10.30 -26.93
N ARG A 615 21.63 11.37 -26.77
CA ARG A 615 22.98 11.33 -26.21
C ARG A 615 23.15 12.45 -25.20
N TRP A 616 23.93 12.17 -24.16
CA TRP A 616 24.24 13.12 -23.10
C TRP A 616 25.74 13.11 -22.83
N ASP A 617 26.29 14.26 -22.55
CA ASP A 617 27.66 14.41 -22.05
C ASP A 617 27.69 14.15 -20.54
N ALA A 618 28.48 13.20 -20.10
CA ALA A 618 28.73 12.90 -18.69
C ALA A 618 30.23 13.14 -18.37
N ALA A 619 30.52 13.24 -17.08
CA ALA A 619 31.90 13.35 -16.61
C ALA A 619 32.11 12.44 -15.41
N ASP A 620 33.29 11.81 -15.35
CA ASP A 620 33.66 10.98 -14.21
C ASP A 620 33.75 11.82 -12.92
N SER A 621 33.10 11.34 -11.86
CA SER A 621 33.13 11.91 -10.52
C SER A 621 34.01 11.12 -9.55
N LEU A 622 34.77 10.14 -10.02
CA LEU A 622 35.62 9.27 -9.18
C LEU A 622 36.63 10.08 -8.37
N GLN A 623 36.59 9.93 -7.06
CA GLN A 623 37.52 10.57 -6.10
C GLN A 623 38.00 9.54 -5.06
N PRO A 624 38.96 8.70 -5.37
CA PRO A 624 39.39 7.62 -4.50
C PRO A 624 40.06 8.09 -3.17
N GLY A 625 40.49 9.34 -3.12
CA GLY A 625 41.21 9.86 -1.94
C GLY A 625 42.57 9.19 -1.71
N GLU A 626 43.25 9.58 -0.63
CA GLU A 626 44.52 8.95 -0.26
C GLU A 626 44.30 7.60 0.42
N GLU A 627 45.28 6.69 0.24
CA GLU A 627 45.29 5.37 0.86
C GLU A 627 46.64 5.11 1.54
N GLY A 628 46.59 4.69 2.79
CA GLY A 628 47.77 4.38 3.59
C GLY A 628 48.22 2.93 3.59
N LYS A 629 47.29 1.97 3.30
CA LYS A 629 47.56 0.54 3.37
C LYS A 629 48.09 0.04 2.04
N GLU A 630 49.26 -0.64 2.05
CA GLU A 630 49.93 -1.12 0.82
C GLU A 630 49.12 -2.14 0.05
N ASP A 631 48.38 -3.02 0.74
CA ASP A 631 47.56 -4.03 0.10
C ASP A 631 46.33 -3.42 -0.57
N ALA A 632 45.78 -2.33 -0.01
CA ALA A 632 44.69 -1.55 -0.62
C ALA A 632 45.19 -0.75 -1.84
N LYS A 633 46.42 -0.18 -1.80
CA LYS A 633 47.02 0.51 -2.94
C LYS A 633 47.15 -0.43 -4.14
N VAL A 634 47.67 -1.63 -3.92
CA VAL A 634 47.80 -2.65 -4.99
C VAL A 634 46.45 -2.97 -5.64
N CYS A 635 45.37 -3.00 -4.86
CA CYS A 635 44.00 -3.19 -5.36
C CYS A 635 43.55 -1.94 -6.15
N LEU A 636 43.74 -0.73 -5.61
CA LEU A 636 43.34 0.51 -6.26
C LEU A 636 44.05 0.81 -7.56
N ASP A 637 45.36 0.47 -7.68
CA ASP A 637 46.16 0.72 -8.89
C ASP A 637 45.56 0.09 -10.16
N GLY A 638 44.85 -1.03 -10.02
CA GLY A 638 44.16 -1.70 -11.13
C GLY A 638 42.70 -1.25 -11.34
N LEU A 639 42.18 -0.40 -10.48
CA LEU A 639 40.74 -0.05 -10.44
C LEU A 639 40.46 1.44 -10.61
N VAL A 640 41.47 2.30 -10.47
CA VAL A 640 41.36 3.76 -10.57
C VAL A 640 41.79 4.22 -11.96
N TRP A 641 41.09 5.18 -12.52
CA TRP A 641 41.43 5.79 -13.80
C TRP A 641 41.47 7.31 -13.69
N GLN A 642 42.00 7.98 -14.71
CA GLN A 642 41.95 9.45 -14.77
C GLN A 642 40.55 9.91 -15.18
N PRO A 643 39.87 10.72 -14.36
CA PRO A 643 38.54 11.24 -14.66
C PRO A 643 38.49 12.02 -15.98
N GLY A 644 37.50 11.76 -16.80
CA GLY A 644 37.32 12.39 -18.11
C GLY A 644 35.85 12.61 -18.46
N LYS A 645 35.59 13.28 -19.57
CA LYS A 645 34.26 13.38 -20.15
C LYS A 645 33.99 12.17 -21.04
N PHE A 646 32.74 11.73 -21.08
CA PHE A 646 32.31 10.62 -21.91
C PHE A 646 30.86 10.78 -22.37
N GLU A 647 30.50 10.13 -23.47
CA GLU A 647 29.16 10.14 -24.02
C GLU A 647 28.33 9.00 -23.45
N VAL A 648 27.09 9.29 -23.10
CA VAL A 648 26.04 8.33 -22.75
C VAL A 648 24.99 8.31 -23.85
N ALA A 649 24.68 7.15 -24.41
CA ALA A 649 23.72 6.96 -25.48
C ALA A 649 22.58 6.04 -25.09
N LEU A 650 21.39 6.26 -25.65
CA LEU A 650 20.22 5.42 -25.42
C LEU A 650 19.88 4.62 -26.68
N GLU A 651 19.77 3.31 -26.51
CA GLU A 651 19.42 2.36 -27.57
C GLU A 651 18.11 1.61 -27.23
N LYS A 652 17.50 1.01 -28.26
CA LYS A 652 16.31 0.18 -28.11
C LYS A 652 16.65 -1.10 -27.33
N SER A 653 15.82 -1.46 -26.37
CA SER A 653 15.90 -2.74 -25.65
C SER A 653 15.17 -3.86 -26.39
N GLU A 654 15.56 -5.09 -26.10
CA GLU A 654 14.80 -6.28 -26.48
C GLU A 654 13.56 -6.43 -25.58
N PRO A 655 12.46 -7.00 -26.08
CA PRO A 655 11.28 -7.23 -25.27
C PRO A 655 11.59 -7.99 -23.96
N GLY A 656 11.11 -7.47 -22.84
CA GLY A 656 11.32 -8.07 -21.51
C GLY A 656 12.67 -7.78 -20.84
N LYS A 657 13.55 -6.99 -21.50
CA LYS A 657 14.89 -6.65 -20.97
C LYS A 657 15.05 -5.15 -20.66
N GLY A 658 14.10 -4.57 -19.94
CA GLY A 658 14.06 -3.15 -19.65
C GLY A 658 13.34 -2.34 -20.74
N ASP A 659 13.20 -1.04 -20.51
CA ASP A 659 12.58 -0.10 -21.46
C ASP A 659 13.57 0.36 -22.53
N TRP A 660 14.83 0.53 -22.14
CA TRP A 660 15.95 0.96 -23.00
C TRP A 660 17.26 0.28 -22.59
N VAL A 661 18.26 0.41 -23.48
CA VAL A 661 19.65 0.07 -23.17
C VAL A 661 20.46 1.37 -23.16
N VAL A 662 21.10 1.64 -22.03
CA VAL A 662 22.06 2.75 -21.88
C VAL A 662 23.46 2.26 -22.24
N ARG A 663 24.18 3.02 -23.07
CA ARG A 663 25.52 2.73 -23.53
C ARG A 663 26.51 3.83 -23.15
N TYR A 664 27.68 3.42 -22.68
CA TYR A 664 28.81 4.32 -22.42
C TYR A 664 30.14 3.57 -22.55
N PRO A 665 31.27 4.26 -22.75
CA PRO A 665 32.58 3.61 -22.86
C PRO A 665 33.07 3.14 -21.50
N SER A 666 33.72 1.97 -21.46
CA SER A 666 34.41 1.51 -20.27
C SER A 666 35.56 2.43 -19.85
N PRO A 667 35.71 2.76 -18.54
CA PRO A 667 36.87 3.53 -18.06
C PRO A 667 38.17 2.70 -18.07
N LEU A 668 38.07 1.37 -18.04
CA LEU A 668 39.17 0.42 -18.02
C LEU A 668 39.09 -0.55 -19.22
N PRO A 669 39.29 -0.05 -20.46
CA PRO A 669 39.15 -0.88 -21.66
C PRO A 669 40.16 -2.01 -21.71
N ILE A 670 39.69 -3.18 -22.15
CA ILE A 670 40.56 -4.40 -22.30
C ILE A 670 40.93 -4.69 -23.77
N GLY A 671 40.58 -3.80 -24.70
CA GLY A 671 40.86 -3.95 -26.12
C GLY A 671 39.86 -4.84 -26.88
N ASN A 672 38.68 -5.04 -26.35
CA ASN A 672 37.59 -5.79 -26.96
C ASN A 672 36.37 -4.89 -27.12
N GLU A 673 35.97 -4.56 -28.34
CA GLU A 673 34.94 -3.61 -28.68
C GLU A 673 33.59 -3.90 -27.98
N ALA A 674 33.20 -5.19 -27.95
CA ALA A 674 31.93 -5.57 -27.28
C ALA A 674 31.98 -5.36 -25.78
N ASN A 675 33.12 -5.59 -25.12
CA ASN A 675 33.29 -5.38 -23.69
C ASN A 675 33.61 -3.92 -23.34
N ASP A 676 34.32 -3.18 -24.20
CA ASP A 676 34.72 -1.81 -23.94
C ASP A 676 33.57 -0.81 -24.11
N ARG A 677 32.44 -1.26 -24.67
CA ARG A 677 31.17 -0.51 -24.74
C ARG A 677 30.18 -1.11 -23.76
N VAL A 678 30.05 -0.49 -22.59
CA VAL A 678 29.18 -0.96 -21.51
C VAL A 678 27.72 -0.94 -21.94
N ALA A 679 26.93 -1.88 -21.45
CA ALA A 679 25.49 -1.97 -21.63
C ALA A 679 24.78 -2.03 -20.29
N MET A 680 23.75 -1.19 -20.10
CA MET A 680 22.85 -1.21 -18.95
C MET A 680 21.41 -1.32 -19.44
N GLU A 681 20.63 -2.23 -18.84
CA GLU A 681 19.18 -2.30 -19.06
C GLU A 681 18.50 -1.28 -18.14
N TRP A 682 17.80 -0.30 -18.69
CA TRP A 682 17.07 0.70 -17.90
C TRP A 682 15.61 0.27 -17.70
N TYR A 683 15.21 0.04 -16.48
CA TYR A 683 13.83 -0.19 -16.02
C TYR A 683 13.32 1.12 -15.44
N ALA A 684 12.63 1.91 -16.27
CA ALA A 684 12.23 3.26 -15.92
C ALA A 684 10.96 3.28 -15.05
N VAL A 685 10.96 4.11 -14.03
CA VAL A 685 9.73 4.51 -13.35
C VAL A 685 8.96 5.41 -14.31
N LYS A 686 7.70 5.08 -14.53
CA LYS A 686 6.83 5.83 -15.43
C LYS A 686 5.59 6.29 -14.67
N ASP A 687 5.14 7.48 -15.01
CA ASP A 687 3.82 7.95 -14.62
C ASP A 687 2.72 7.12 -15.32
N LYS A 688 1.48 7.39 -15.01
CA LYS A 688 0.34 6.66 -15.57
C LYS A 688 0.09 6.97 -17.04
N LEU A 689 0.67 8.04 -17.57
CA LEU A 689 0.62 8.41 -18.98
C LEU A 689 1.75 7.74 -19.78
N GLY A 690 2.62 6.98 -19.09
CA GLY A 690 3.75 6.28 -19.67
C GLY A 690 5.01 7.15 -19.84
N ASN A 691 5.00 8.39 -19.32
CA ASN A 691 6.18 9.27 -19.33
C ASN A 691 7.13 8.87 -18.21
N VAL A 692 8.43 9.12 -18.40
CA VAL A 692 9.43 8.91 -17.34
C VAL A 692 9.14 9.89 -16.19
N ALA A 693 9.07 9.38 -14.96
CA ALA A 693 8.86 10.17 -13.76
C ALA A 693 10.20 10.55 -13.11
N LEU A 694 10.25 11.65 -12.36
CA LEU A 694 11.41 11.96 -11.53
C LEU A 694 11.42 11.00 -10.32
N ALA A 695 12.51 10.22 -10.17
CA ALA A 695 12.64 9.23 -9.11
C ALA A 695 14.11 8.96 -8.76
N PRO A 696 14.41 8.44 -7.55
CA PRO A 696 15.72 7.88 -7.20
C PRO A 696 16.12 6.77 -8.16
N ALA A 697 17.41 6.46 -8.22
CA ALA A 697 17.93 5.43 -9.11
C ALA A 697 18.81 4.41 -8.37
N ALA A 698 18.89 3.21 -8.92
CA ALA A 698 19.77 2.15 -8.49
C ALA A 698 20.55 1.55 -9.67
N VAL A 699 21.86 1.50 -9.54
CA VAL A 699 22.73 0.69 -10.40
C VAL A 699 22.69 -0.74 -9.85
N VAL A 700 22.19 -1.67 -10.66
CA VAL A 700 22.01 -3.09 -10.28
C VAL A 700 23.08 -3.94 -10.94
N VAL A 701 23.78 -4.75 -10.15
CA VAL A 701 24.82 -5.68 -10.63
C VAL A 701 24.36 -7.12 -10.43
N HIS A 702 24.25 -7.84 -11.54
CA HIS A 702 23.66 -9.18 -11.60
C HIS A 702 24.58 -10.29 -11.04
N GLU A 703 23.98 -11.44 -10.78
CA GLU A 703 24.63 -12.68 -10.36
C GLU A 703 25.47 -13.35 -11.50
N SER A 704 26.17 -14.44 -11.19
CA SER A 704 27.00 -15.19 -12.14
C SER A 704 26.22 -15.92 -13.25
N GLY A 705 24.91 -16.05 -13.12
CA GLY A 705 24.04 -16.71 -14.08
C GLY A 705 24.05 -16.05 -15.46
N SER A 706 24.22 -16.83 -16.53
CA SER A 706 24.28 -16.31 -17.91
C SER A 706 23.01 -15.62 -18.37
N GLY A 707 21.87 -15.92 -17.72
CA GLY A 707 20.57 -15.30 -17.96
C GLY A 707 20.37 -13.98 -17.21
N MET A 708 21.22 -13.66 -16.23
CA MET A 708 21.07 -12.45 -15.38
C MET A 708 19.67 -12.32 -14.78
N THR A 709 19.08 -13.45 -14.39
CA THR A 709 17.65 -13.54 -14.03
C THR A 709 17.36 -12.81 -12.72
N VAL A 710 18.23 -12.99 -11.72
CA VAL A 710 18.05 -12.35 -10.39
C VAL A 710 18.27 -10.85 -10.52
N GLY A 711 19.28 -10.39 -11.26
CA GLY A 711 19.50 -8.98 -11.53
C GLY A 711 18.28 -8.30 -12.18
N ARG A 712 17.64 -8.97 -13.16
CA ARG A 712 16.41 -8.48 -13.80
C ARG A 712 15.20 -8.46 -12.85
N LEU A 713 15.05 -9.50 -12.02
CA LEU A 713 13.98 -9.52 -11.01
C LEU A 713 14.12 -8.37 -10.02
N ILE A 714 15.34 -8.11 -9.55
CA ILE A 714 15.62 -6.98 -8.66
C ILE A 714 15.31 -5.65 -9.36
N ALA A 715 15.79 -5.47 -10.60
CA ALA A 715 15.53 -4.25 -11.35
C ALA A 715 14.02 -4.00 -11.58
N GLN A 716 13.26 -5.05 -11.91
CA GLN A 716 11.80 -4.97 -12.03
C GLN A 716 11.12 -4.65 -10.69
N GLY A 717 11.60 -5.28 -9.61
CA GLY A 717 11.09 -5.05 -8.27
C GLY A 717 11.32 -3.61 -7.79
N LEU A 718 12.53 -3.06 -7.97
CA LEU A 718 12.85 -1.68 -7.64
C LEU A 718 12.01 -0.69 -8.45
N ARG A 719 11.85 -0.93 -9.77
CA ARG A 719 10.93 -0.13 -10.59
C ARG A 719 9.51 -0.13 -10.04
N ALA A 720 9.00 -1.30 -9.64
CA ALA A 720 7.66 -1.41 -9.07
C ALA A 720 7.53 -0.65 -7.72
N GLN A 721 8.65 -0.43 -7.02
CA GLN A 721 8.75 0.34 -5.78
C GLN A 721 9.11 1.83 -6.01
N GLY A 722 9.05 2.32 -7.25
CA GLY A 722 9.28 3.73 -7.56
C GLY A 722 10.76 4.15 -7.62
N VAL A 723 11.68 3.22 -7.87
CA VAL A 723 13.12 3.47 -8.06
C VAL A 723 13.51 3.08 -9.48
N HIS A 724 14.11 4.00 -10.25
CA HIS A 724 14.71 3.64 -11.54
C HIS A 724 15.78 2.59 -11.33
N ALA A 725 15.77 1.53 -12.12
CA ALA A 725 16.80 0.50 -12.00
C ALA A 725 17.60 0.38 -13.30
N PHE A 726 18.92 0.36 -13.17
CA PHE A 726 19.88 0.29 -14.25
C PHE A 726 20.72 -0.96 -14.06
N MET A 727 20.35 -2.07 -14.71
CA MET A 727 21.07 -3.33 -14.58
C MET A 727 22.27 -3.36 -15.52
N VAL A 728 23.48 -3.22 -14.97
CA VAL A 728 24.74 -3.29 -15.72
C VAL A 728 25.01 -4.73 -16.13
N GLN A 729 25.27 -4.94 -17.42
CA GLN A 729 25.77 -6.22 -17.92
C GLN A 729 27.30 -6.25 -17.76
N LEU A 730 27.79 -7.12 -16.89
CA LEU A 730 29.24 -7.31 -16.68
C LEU A 730 29.93 -7.77 -17.97
N PRO A 731 31.24 -7.61 -18.09
CA PRO A 731 31.99 -8.12 -19.25
C PRO A 731 31.69 -9.59 -19.53
N HIS A 732 31.52 -9.93 -20.79
CA HIS A 732 31.15 -11.26 -21.34
C HIS A 732 29.71 -11.72 -21.01
N TYR A 733 28.83 -10.83 -20.54
CA TYR A 733 27.41 -11.13 -20.35
C TYR A 733 26.53 -10.36 -21.36
N GLY A 734 25.39 -10.93 -21.67
CA GLY A 734 24.33 -10.29 -22.48
C GLY A 734 24.86 -9.73 -23.81
N LEU A 735 24.70 -8.42 -24.01
CA LEU A 735 25.16 -7.68 -25.20
C LEU A 735 26.68 -7.49 -25.27
N ARG A 736 27.38 -7.88 -24.22
CA ARG A 736 28.87 -7.83 -24.14
C ARG A 736 29.51 -9.21 -24.33
N ARG A 737 28.76 -10.23 -24.75
CA ARG A 737 29.27 -11.56 -25.06
C ARG A 737 30.18 -11.53 -26.27
N THR A 738 31.28 -12.27 -26.18
CA THR A 738 32.22 -12.46 -27.28
C THR A 738 32.27 -13.93 -27.70
N PRO A 739 32.57 -14.24 -28.94
CA PRO A 739 32.70 -15.63 -29.41
C PRO A 739 33.75 -16.44 -28.64
N GLU A 740 34.82 -15.79 -28.22
CA GLU A 740 35.93 -16.37 -27.49
C GLU A 740 35.59 -16.72 -26.04
N GLY A 741 34.45 -16.27 -25.54
CA GLY A 741 34.03 -16.48 -24.17
C GLY A 741 34.78 -15.61 -23.16
N ARG A 742 34.82 -16.06 -21.90
CA ARG A 742 35.40 -15.28 -20.77
C ARG A 742 36.94 -15.31 -20.72
N GLY A 743 37.57 -16.15 -21.52
CA GLY A 743 39.01 -16.42 -21.40
C GLY A 743 39.35 -17.17 -20.12
N SER A 744 40.62 -17.20 -19.77
CA SER A 744 41.09 -17.88 -18.56
C SER A 744 42.10 -17.03 -17.79
N GLY A 745 42.25 -17.30 -16.51
CA GLY A 745 43.32 -16.75 -15.68
C GLY A 745 43.30 -15.22 -15.63
N GLU A 746 44.37 -14.60 -16.06
CA GLU A 746 44.57 -13.14 -16.03
C GLU A 746 43.49 -12.37 -16.81
N GLN A 747 42.93 -12.97 -17.86
CA GLN A 747 41.82 -12.34 -18.61
C GLN A 747 40.56 -12.20 -17.78
N ILE A 748 40.26 -13.16 -16.92
CA ILE A 748 39.11 -13.09 -16.01
C ILE A 748 39.31 -11.97 -14.99
N VAL A 749 40.48 -11.80 -14.41
CA VAL A 749 40.76 -10.73 -13.44
C VAL A 749 40.67 -9.37 -14.12
N ARG A 750 41.20 -9.21 -15.32
CA ARG A 750 41.09 -7.97 -16.10
C ARG A 750 39.61 -7.64 -16.43
N ALA A 751 38.84 -8.66 -16.81
CA ALA A 751 37.39 -8.47 -17.04
C ALA A 751 36.64 -8.06 -15.75
N MET A 752 37.04 -8.62 -14.60
CA MET A 752 36.48 -8.21 -13.31
C MET A 752 36.88 -6.77 -12.92
N GLN A 753 38.16 -6.39 -13.15
CA GLN A 753 38.60 -5.01 -12.93
C GLN A 753 37.82 -4.03 -13.84
N GLN A 754 37.67 -4.38 -15.13
CA GLN A 754 36.83 -3.63 -16.05
C GLN A 754 35.40 -3.52 -15.52
N GLY A 755 34.79 -4.62 -15.09
CA GLY A 755 33.42 -4.62 -14.53
C GLY A 755 33.26 -3.72 -13.30
N ILE A 756 34.25 -3.67 -12.40
CA ILE A 756 34.28 -2.78 -11.24
C ILE A 756 34.33 -1.32 -11.70
N GLY A 757 35.23 -0.97 -12.61
CA GLY A 757 35.31 0.37 -13.20
C GLY A 757 34.01 0.79 -13.91
N ASP A 758 33.43 -0.13 -14.69
CA ASP A 758 32.17 0.08 -15.44
C ASP A 758 31.01 0.39 -14.50
N VAL A 759 30.88 -0.36 -13.40
CA VAL A 759 29.83 -0.16 -12.39
C VAL A 759 30.00 1.18 -11.66
N ARG A 760 31.24 1.59 -11.35
CA ARG A 760 31.46 2.92 -10.75
C ARG A 760 31.13 4.04 -11.73
N ARG A 761 31.53 3.95 -13.00
CA ARG A 761 31.18 4.92 -14.06
C ARG A 761 29.67 4.92 -14.37
N ALA A 762 28.96 3.80 -14.14
CA ALA A 762 27.51 3.72 -14.31
C ALA A 762 26.77 4.78 -13.47
N ARG A 763 27.23 5.09 -12.25
CA ARG A 763 26.70 6.17 -11.43
C ARG A 763 26.67 7.50 -12.18
N ASP A 764 27.78 7.83 -12.84
CA ASP A 764 27.94 9.10 -13.56
C ASP A 764 27.17 9.08 -14.89
N ALA A 765 27.06 7.92 -15.53
CA ALA A 765 26.21 7.75 -16.72
C ALA A 765 24.72 7.88 -16.40
N VAL A 766 24.29 7.41 -15.22
CA VAL A 766 22.89 7.48 -14.77
C VAL A 766 22.53 8.90 -14.36
N SER A 767 23.42 9.66 -13.75
CA SER A 767 23.15 11.02 -13.23
C SER A 767 22.74 12.04 -14.30
N VAL A 768 23.08 11.80 -15.57
CA VAL A 768 22.72 12.71 -16.66
C VAL A 768 21.44 12.32 -17.39
N LEU A 769 20.82 11.21 -17.00
CA LEU A 769 19.63 10.73 -17.69
C LEU A 769 18.36 11.45 -17.17
N PRO A 770 17.40 11.74 -18.07
CA PRO A 770 16.20 12.44 -17.69
C PRO A 770 15.33 11.64 -16.73
N GLY A 771 14.77 12.31 -15.74
CA GLY A 771 13.93 11.69 -14.70
C GLY A 771 14.70 11.04 -13.56
N VAL A 772 16.02 11.02 -13.60
CA VAL A 772 16.84 10.54 -12.49
C VAL A 772 17.10 11.65 -11.48
N ASP A 773 16.85 11.37 -10.22
CA ASP A 773 17.34 12.19 -9.11
C ASP A 773 18.82 11.86 -8.86
N ASP A 774 19.69 12.72 -9.34
CA ASP A 774 21.15 12.55 -9.32
C ASP A 774 21.77 12.58 -7.91
N GLY A 775 21.06 13.14 -6.95
CA GLY A 775 21.42 13.11 -5.51
C GLY A 775 21.16 11.74 -4.85
N ARG A 776 20.28 10.91 -5.43
CA ARG A 776 19.84 9.63 -4.85
C ARG A 776 20.08 8.45 -5.80
N ILE A 777 21.33 8.25 -6.18
CA ILE A 777 21.76 7.09 -6.99
C ILE A 777 22.45 6.08 -6.08
N SER A 778 21.84 4.90 -5.91
CA SER A 778 22.33 3.80 -5.08
C SER A 778 22.96 2.67 -5.91
N LEU A 779 23.68 1.79 -5.22
CA LEU A 779 24.32 0.61 -5.81
C LEU A 779 23.75 -0.66 -5.18
N GLN A 780 23.38 -1.63 -5.99
CA GLN A 780 22.94 -2.94 -5.55
C GLN A 780 23.72 -4.04 -6.29
N GLY A 781 24.18 -5.06 -5.58
CA GLY A 781 24.82 -6.21 -6.20
C GLY A 781 24.46 -7.53 -5.53
N THR A 782 24.28 -8.59 -6.35
CA THR A 782 23.92 -9.93 -5.88
C THR A 782 24.96 -10.95 -6.28
N SER A 783 25.43 -11.79 -5.33
CA SER A 783 26.40 -12.88 -5.56
C SER A 783 27.66 -12.32 -6.23
N LEU A 784 27.98 -12.71 -7.47
CA LEU A 784 29.07 -12.12 -8.24
C LEU A 784 28.99 -10.58 -8.27
N GLY A 785 27.80 -10.03 -8.55
CA GLY A 785 27.55 -8.59 -8.53
C GLY A 785 27.74 -7.98 -7.15
N GLY A 786 27.50 -8.75 -6.09
CA GLY A 786 27.72 -8.30 -4.71
C GLY A 786 29.21 -8.10 -4.37
N PHE A 787 30.09 -8.96 -4.87
CA PHE A 787 31.54 -8.76 -4.74
C PHE A 787 32.01 -7.51 -5.53
N VAL A 788 31.49 -7.34 -6.75
CA VAL A 788 31.76 -6.14 -7.55
C VAL A 788 31.29 -4.88 -6.82
N ALA A 789 30.06 -4.87 -6.34
CA ALA A 789 29.46 -3.73 -5.65
C ALA A 789 30.21 -3.38 -4.34
N ALA A 790 30.62 -4.39 -3.57
CA ALA A 790 31.42 -4.18 -2.35
C ALA A 790 32.78 -3.56 -2.67
N THR A 791 33.46 -4.01 -3.75
CA THR A 791 34.73 -3.41 -4.20
C THR A 791 34.51 -1.97 -4.68
N VAL A 792 33.45 -1.72 -5.45
CA VAL A 792 33.08 -0.35 -5.92
C VAL A 792 32.81 0.60 -4.76
N ALA A 793 32.09 0.15 -3.72
CA ALA A 793 31.83 0.96 -2.52
C ALA A 793 33.12 1.37 -1.78
N GLY A 794 34.20 0.57 -1.90
CA GLY A 794 35.52 0.88 -1.35
C GLY A 794 36.38 1.80 -2.24
N LEU A 795 35.98 2.11 -3.49
CA LEU A 795 36.73 3.03 -4.35
C LEU A 795 36.60 4.47 -3.88
N ASP A 796 35.35 4.89 -3.70
CA ASP A 796 35.00 6.22 -3.19
C ASP A 796 33.58 6.21 -2.57
N ARG A 797 33.08 7.36 -2.18
CA ARG A 797 31.72 7.53 -1.60
C ARG A 797 30.72 8.07 -2.62
N GLY A 798 30.83 7.65 -3.89
CA GLY A 798 30.04 8.22 -5.00
C GLY A 798 28.56 7.84 -5.01
N PHE A 799 28.15 6.76 -4.31
CA PHE A 799 26.78 6.29 -4.25
C PHE A 799 26.05 6.76 -3.00
N HIS A 800 24.74 7.03 -3.12
CA HIS A 800 23.86 7.39 -2.02
C HIS A 800 23.74 6.28 -0.97
N GLY A 801 23.64 5.01 -1.41
CA GLY A 801 23.62 3.82 -0.57
C GLY A 801 24.12 2.58 -1.33
N THR A 802 24.65 1.58 -0.62
CA THR A 802 25.15 0.34 -1.20
C THR A 802 24.48 -0.88 -0.57
N PHE A 803 23.95 -1.78 -1.37
CA PHE A 803 23.19 -2.95 -0.94
C PHE A 803 23.82 -4.23 -1.49
N ILE A 804 24.34 -5.06 -0.61
CA ILE A 804 25.07 -6.28 -0.93
C ILE A 804 24.21 -7.50 -0.58
N LEU A 805 23.90 -8.32 -1.57
CA LEU A 805 23.11 -9.54 -1.42
C LEU A 805 23.97 -10.78 -1.68
N LEU A 806 23.96 -11.74 -0.74
CA LEU A 806 24.56 -13.07 -0.85
C LEU A 806 26.03 -13.02 -1.35
N ALA A 807 26.80 -12.08 -0.79
CA ALA A 807 28.23 -11.91 -1.09
C ALA A 807 29.02 -11.60 0.18
N GLY A 808 30.32 -11.51 0.07
CA GLY A 808 31.22 -11.33 1.22
C GLY A 808 32.61 -10.87 0.82
N GLY A 809 33.61 -11.21 1.59
CA GLY A 809 35.02 -10.98 1.33
C GLY A 809 35.81 -12.27 1.42
N ASP A 810 37.13 -12.17 1.30
CA ASP A 810 38.08 -13.32 1.18
C ASP A 810 37.71 -14.21 -0.02
N LEU A 811 37.79 -13.62 -1.23
CA LEU A 811 37.47 -14.28 -2.49
C LEU A 811 38.24 -15.59 -2.66
N TYR A 812 39.48 -15.67 -2.13
CA TYR A 812 40.26 -16.91 -2.18
C TYR A 812 39.59 -18.03 -1.36
N SER A 813 39.13 -17.72 -0.14
CA SER A 813 38.40 -18.69 0.70
C SER A 813 37.06 -19.10 0.03
N VAL A 814 36.29 -18.15 -0.51
CA VAL A 814 35.06 -18.43 -1.27
C VAL A 814 35.34 -19.39 -2.43
N MET A 815 36.42 -19.14 -3.19
CA MET A 815 36.81 -19.98 -4.33
C MET A 815 37.23 -21.39 -3.89
N MET A 816 37.96 -21.50 -2.78
CA MET A 816 38.50 -22.77 -2.31
C MET A 816 37.51 -23.63 -1.54
N GLN A 817 36.58 -23.01 -0.79
CA GLN A 817 35.66 -23.70 0.12
C GLN A 817 34.22 -23.73 -0.38
N GLY A 818 33.83 -22.76 -1.22
CA GLY A 818 32.47 -22.67 -1.77
C GLY A 818 32.15 -23.89 -2.66
N LYS A 819 30.86 -24.28 -2.62
CA LYS A 819 30.31 -25.36 -3.43
C LYS A 819 29.69 -24.84 -4.73
N LYS A 820 29.13 -25.72 -5.54
CA LYS A 820 28.34 -25.43 -6.73
C LYS A 820 29.08 -24.48 -7.71
N ASP A 821 28.69 -23.23 -7.88
CA ASP A 821 29.32 -22.31 -8.84
C ASP A 821 30.76 -21.95 -8.49
N ALA A 822 31.12 -21.83 -7.22
CA ALA A 822 32.51 -21.64 -6.78
C ALA A 822 33.37 -22.86 -7.12
N ALA A 823 32.85 -24.09 -6.93
CA ALA A 823 33.54 -25.33 -7.28
C ALA A 823 33.78 -25.43 -8.79
N LYS A 824 32.82 -25.09 -9.63
CA LYS A 824 33.00 -25.05 -11.10
C LYS A 824 34.09 -24.07 -11.51
N MET A 825 34.10 -22.89 -10.97
CA MET A 825 35.13 -21.88 -11.27
C MET A 825 36.52 -22.38 -10.86
N ARG A 826 36.63 -23.00 -9.68
CA ARG A 826 37.87 -23.61 -9.21
C ARG A 826 38.39 -24.66 -10.19
N GLU A 827 37.55 -25.57 -10.68
CA GLU A 827 37.91 -26.58 -11.68
C GLU A 827 38.39 -25.95 -13.00
N GLU A 828 37.74 -24.88 -13.46
CA GLU A 828 38.14 -24.13 -14.67
C GLU A 828 39.52 -23.50 -14.50
N MET A 829 39.82 -22.91 -13.33
CA MET A 829 41.12 -22.33 -13.01
C MET A 829 42.22 -23.41 -12.94
N GLN A 830 41.93 -24.57 -12.33
CA GLN A 830 42.87 -25.70 -12.28
C GLN A 830 43.16 -26.26 -13.69
N LYS A 831 42.13 -26.40 -14.54
CA LYS A 831 42.31 -26.80 -15.95
C LYS A 831 43.14 -25.81 -16.75
N ALA A 832 43.11 -24.54 -16.39
CA ALA A 832 43.91 -23.48 -16.97
C ALA A 832 45.37 -23.45 -16.42
N GLY A 833 45.74 -24.36 -15.52
CA GLY A 833 47.09 -24.46 -14.96
C GLY A 833 47.43 -23.39 -13.92
N ILE A 834 46.42 -22.80 -13.27
CA ILE A 834 46.58 -21.78 -12.23
C ILE A 834 46.71 -22.48 -10.88
N ASP A 835 47.88 -22.36 -10.23
CA ASP A 835 48.11 -22.88 -8.89
C ASP A 835 47.48 -21.97 -7.81
N ALA A 836 47.48 -22.44 -6.57
CA ALA A 836 46.84 -21.77 -5.45
C ALA A 836 47.45 -20.38 -5.12
N GLU A 837 48.77 -20.23 -5.22
CA GLU A 837 49.45 -18.97 -4.94
C GLU A 837 49.16 -17.92 -6.00
N LYS A 838 49.21 -18.32 -7.27
CA LYS A 838 48.88 -17.46 -8.39
C LYS A 838 47.39 -17.05 -8.37
N LEU A 839 46.50 -17.96 -8.02
CA LEU A 839 45.07 -17.67 -7.85
C LEU A 839 44.85 -16.62 -6.75
N LYS A 840 45.51 -16.77 -5.61
CA LYS A 840 45.46 -15.85 -4.49
C LYS A 840 45.99 -14.46 -4.88
N GLU A 841 47.09 -14.37 -5.56
CA GLU A 841 47.68 -13.14 -6.07
C GLU A 841 46.69 -12.41 -7.02
N MET A 842 46.10 -13.16 -7.93
CA MET A 842 45.14 -12.66 -8.91
C MET A 842 43.86 -12.10 -8.22
N LEU A 843 43.28 -12.87 -7.28
CA LEU A 843 42.09 -12.46 -6.57
C LEU A 843 42.34 -11.24 -5.66
N ASN A 844 43.55 -11.10 -5.13
CA ASN A 844 43.92 -9.94 -4.31
C ASN A 844 43.79 -8.58 -5.02
N ARG A 845 43.79 -8.55 -6.35
CA ARG A 845 43.63 -7.31 -7.16
C ARG A 845 42.18 -6.82 -7.22
N ILE A 846 41.21 -7.67 -6.81
CA ILE A 846 39.78 -7.38 -6.86
C ILE A 846 39.12 -7.74 -5.54
N GLU A 847 39.87 -7.91 -4.48
CA GLU A 847 39.39 -8.35 -3.15
C GLU A 847 38.67 -7.23 -2.37
N PRO A 848 37.36 -7.37 -2.08
CA PRO A 848 36.62 -6.36 -1.35
C PRO A 848 37.16 -6.05 0.05
N LEU A 849 37.71 -7.05 0.76
CA LEU A 849 38.27 -6.84 2.12
C LEU A 849 39.42 -5.86 2.16
N ARG A 850 40.19 -5.74 1.08
CA ARG A 850 41.28 -4.78 1.02
C ARG A 850 40.79 -3.33 1.02
N LEU A 851 39.60 -3.10 0.50
CA LEU A 851 38.97 -1.78 0.42
C LEU A 851 37.87 -1.56 1.45
N ALA A 852 37.51 -2.57 2.24
CA ALA A 852 36.36 -2.54 3.14
C ALA A 852 36.42 -1.39 4.18
N HIS A 853 37.60 -1.04 4.69
CA HIS A 853 37.79 0.05 5.64
C HIS A 853 37.52 1.46 5.06
N ARG A 854 37.37 1.55 3.74
CA ARG A 854 37.06 2.79 3.02
C ARG A 854 35.54 2.99 2.83
N ILE A 855 34.77 1.93 3.01
CA ILE A 855 33.32 1.94 2.83
C ILE A 855 32.66 2.81 3.91
N ASP A 856 31.64 3.56 3.57
CA ASP A 856 30.81 4.25 4.54
C ASP A 856 29.83 3.26 5.18
N ALA A 857 30.12 2.85 6.41
CA ALA A 857 29.31 1.88 7.15
C ALA A 857 27.85 2.32 7.35
N ASN A 858 27.57 3.62 7.41
CA ASN A 858 26.24 4.17 7.59
C ASN A 858 25.39 4.13 6.29
N ARG A 859 26.03 3.86 5.15
CA ARG A 859 25.41 3.82 3.82
C ARG A 859 25.55 2.48 3.12
N MET A 860 25.92 1.44 3.88
CA MET A 860 26.01 0.07 3.34
C MET A 860 25.11 -0.87 4.15
N TRP A 861 24.35 -1.70 3.44
CA TRP A 861 23.53 -2.76 4.00
C TRP A 861 23.87 -4.10 3.34
N MET A 862 23.93 -5.16 4.17
CA MET A 862 24.20 -6.51 3.70
C MET A 862 23.05 -7.45 4.02
N PHE A 863 22.75 -8.35 3.08
CA PHE A 863 21.76 -9.41 3.22
C PHE A 863 22.44 -10.75 2.89
N SER A 864 22.76 -11.54 3.90
CA SER A 864 23.48 -12.78 3.76
C SER A 864 22.64 -14.00 4.16
N GLY A 865 22.95 -15.18 3.60
CA GLY A 865 22.27 -16.45 3.96
C GLY A 865 23.00 -17.17 5.08
N ARG A 866 22.30 -17.58 6.13
CA ARG A 866 22.87 -18.34 7.27
C ARG A 866 23.35 -19.74 6.86
N PHE A 867 22.77 -20.31 5.82
CA PHE A 867 23.07 -21.64 5.31
C PHE A 867 23.70 -21.60 3.93
N ASP A 868 24.29 -20.47 3.54
CA ASP A 868 24.91 -20.30 2.23
C ASP A 868 26.17 -21.18 2.11
N ASP A 869 26.13 -22.14 1.18
CA ASP A 869 27.23 -23.06 0.88
C ASP A 869 28.01 -22.66 -0.39
N VAL A 870 27.59 -21.59 -1.07
CA VAL A 870 28.35 -20.99 -2.21
C VAL A 870 29.25 -19.88 -1.71
N VAL A 871 28.66 -18.93 -0.93
CA VAL A 871 29.40 -17.90 -0.19
C VAL A 871 29.20 -18.15 1.31
N PRO A 872 30.12 -18.88 1.96
CA PRO A 872 29.93 -19.26 3.35
C PRO A 872 29.67 -18.04 4.26
N PRO A 873 28.78 -18.14 5.27
CA PRO A 873 28.41 -17.02 6.15
C PRO A 873 29.59 -16.27 6.76
N ARG A 874 30.67 -16.99 7.08
CA ARG A 874 31.91 -16.41 7.56
C ARG A 874 32.48 -15.32 6.63
N ASN A 875 32.32 -15.49 5.31
CA ASN A 875 32.84 -14.55 4.32
C ASN A 875 32.01 -13.25 4.30
N SER A 876 30.71 -13.34 4.51
CA SER A 876 29.85 -12.16 4.68
C SER A 876 30.13 -11.44 6.00
N ASP A 877 30.33 -12.20 7.11
CA ASP A 877 30.68 -11.63 8.41
C ASP A 877 32.06 -10.93 8.38
N LEU A 878 33.06 -11.49 7.65
CA LEU A 878 34.37 -10.85 7.47
C LEU A 878 34.23 -9.50 6.76
N LEU A 879 33.42 -9.40 5.70
CA LEU A 879 33.20 -8.15 4.99
C LEU A 879 32.46 -7.13 5.88
N ALA A 880 31.39 -7.55 6.54
CA ALA A 880 30.63 -6.69 7.45
C ALA A 880 31.52 -6.12 8.58
N THR A 881 32.34 -6.97 9.20
CA THR A 881 33.27 -6.58 10.25
C THR A 881 34.36 -5.62 9.73
N ALA A 882 34.96 -5.91 8.57
CA ALA A 882 36.01 -5.09 7.98
C ALA A 882 35.48 -3.71 7.51
N ALA A 883 34.21 -3.63 7.10
CA ALA A 883 33.52 -2.40 6.74
C ALA A 883 32.96 -1.64 7.97
N GLY A 884 32.97 -2.24 9.16
CA GLY A 884 32.46 -1.63 10.39
C GLY A 884 30.95 -1.54 10.46
N LEU A 885 30.21 -2.46 9.80
CA LEU A 885 28.75 -2.44 9.81
C LEU A 885 28.19 -2.74 11.20
N SER A 886 27.13 -2.01 11.59
CA SER A 886 26.30 -2.35 12.75
C SER A 886 25.43 -3.58 12.47
N GLU A 887 24.89 -4.20 13.52
CA GLU A 887 23.98 -5.35 13.37
C GLU A 887 22.71 -4.98 12.57
N ASP A 888 22.24 -3.74 12.69
CA ASP A 888 21.07 -3.23 11.94
C ASP A 888 21.33 -3.11 10.43
N HIS A 889 22.58 -3.09 10.02
CA HIS A 889 22.99 -3.01 8.61
C HIS A 889 23.40 -4.37 8.03
N HIS A 890 23.46 -5.46 8.84
CA HIS A 890 23.75 -6.80 8.37
C HIS A 890 22.62 -7.78 8.66
N HIS A 891 21.72 -7.95 7.71
CA HIS A 891 20.57 -8.85 7.79
C HIS A 891 20.95 -10.29 7.41
N ARG A 892 20.92 -11.21 8.38
CA ARG A 892 21.23 -12.63 8.17
C ARG A 892 19.95 -13.42 7.93
N MET A 893 19.64 -13.69 6.66
CA MET A 893 18.44 -14.42 6.23
C MET A 893 18.57 -15.92 6.57
N MET A 894 17.47 -16.56 6.94
CA MET A 894 17.37 -18.01 7.15
C MET A 894 17.28 -18.72 5.80
N ALA A 895 18.32 -18.61 4.98
CA ALA A 895 18.35 -19.07 3.61
C ALA A 895 19.74 -19.58 3.23
N ASP A 896 19.80 -20.48 2.22
CA ASP A 896 20.99 -20.76 1.46
C ASP A 896 21.15 -19.77 0.29
N HIS A 897 22.15 -19.97 -0.57
CA HIS A 897 22.46 -19.07 -1.69
C HIS A 897 21.32 -18.91 -2.70
N TYR A 898 20.49 -19.94 -2.88
CA TYR A 898 19.41 -19.96 -3.87
C TYR A 898 18.05 -19.69 -3.24
N SER A 899 17.81 -20.23 -2.06
CA SER A 899 16.56 -19.96 -1.33
C SER A 899 16.47 -18.53 -0.78
N GLY A 900 17.57 -17.77 -0.78
CA GLY A 900 17.57 -16.34 -0.52
C GLY A 900 16.58 -15.54 -1.38
N ILE A 901 16.19 -16.04 -2.56
CA ILE A 901 15.18 -15.44 -3.43
C ILE A 901 13.80 -15.34 -2.75
N VAL A 902 13.50 -16.20 -1.79
CA VAL A 902 12.26 -16.19 -1.00
C VAL A 902 12.14 -14.89 -0.20
N PHE A 903 13.25 -14.33 0.23
CA PHE A 903 13.31 -13.07 0.98
C PHE A 903 13.36 -11.83 0.09
N LEU A 904 13.41 -12.00 -1.24
CA LEU A 904 13.55 -10.90 -2.18
C LEU A 904 12.51 -9.78 -2.00
N PRO A 905 11.21 -10.04 -1.77
CA PRO A 905 10.24 -8.97 -1.55
C PRO A 905 10.54 -8.12 -0.32
N TYR A 906 10.88 -8.75 0.80
CA TYR A 906 11.30 -8.04 2.01
C TYR A 906 12.58 -7.21 1.76
N VAL A 907 13.56 -7.81 1.10
CA VAL A 907 14.82 -7.13 0.74
C VAL A 907 14.56 -5.94 -0.17
N LEU A 908 13.68 -6.09 -1.18
CA LEU A 908 13.30 -5.00 -2.09
C LEU A 908 12.60 -3.85 -1.37
N GLU A 909 11.70 -4.15 -0.45
CA GLU A 909 11.02 -3.14 0.37
C GLU A 909 12.03 -2.35 1.22
N GLN A 910 12.89 -3.06 1.96
CA GLN A 910 13.93 -2.41 2.78
C GLN A 910 14.88 -1.55 1.93
N MET A 911 15.36 -2.08 0.80
CA MET A 911 16.25 -1.34 -0.09
C MET A 911 15.55 -0.10 -0.66
N SER A 912 14.34 -0.25 -1.19
CA SER A 912 13.63 0.87 -1.82
C SER A 912 13.30 1.99 -0.82
N ASP A 913 12.95 1.64 0.42
CA ASP A 913 12.70 2.61 1.48
C ASP A 913 13.96 3.42 1.81
N LEU A 914 15.11 2.74 1.90
CA LEU A 914 16.40 3.40 2.16
C LEU A 914 16.87 4.26 0.97
N MET A 915 16.66 3.79 -0.27
CA MET A 915 17.00 4.53 -1.49
C MET A 915 16.16 5.80 -1.69
N ARG A 916 14.94 5.85 -1.15
CA ARG A 916 14.04 7.00 -1.25
C ARG A 916 14.24 8.05 -0.16
N LYS A 917 14.91 7.70 0.95
CA LYS A 917 15.26 8.69 1.99
C LYS A 917 16.15 9.78 1.40
N PRO A 918 15.97 11.06 1.82
CA PRO A 918 16.80 12.17 1.36
C PRO A 918 18.25 12.06 1.81
#